data_24513c7d33260c4b5e6c4d3e2252408e
#
_entry.id   24513c7d33260c4b5e6c4d3e2252408e
#
_cell.length_a   1.000
_cell.length_b   1.000
_cell.length_c   1.000
_cell.angle_alpha   90.00
_cell.angle_beta   90.00
_cell.angle_gamma   90.00
#
_symmetry.space_group_name_H-M   'P 1'
#
loop_
_entity.id
_entity.type
_entity.pdbx_description
1 polymer ?
#
loop_
_entity_poly.entity_id
_entity_poly.type
_entity_poly.pdbx_seq_one_letter_code
_entity_poly.pdbx_strand_id
1 'polypeptide(L)'
;MTQEAITSYDAMGREVSSTDQNTGEVTTTTYDFMGRVVKTERSLTDQEGNKTSQTETKSYDANGAVTSETSSAGVTTEYRYDSRNRVTTTKEDADNTTKTTETSYGYETAVIHTLTGTKTYKDLQVQTTKVNGTVTDKTWTDHAGNAVRTLSSGIYTDHVFTEDGKEIAAVTLESSTDGEGKISLALYNKEGKTTHTISQPVIDGDSITTGKDTIINETAYDINGNESAVTDGNGNVTTYTYDDQNRVTGVSRKNGNETISNSISYDMGTDGKTTTSVKDANGHVNKEVTNEAGLTESTTDLGDGEEQITTAYSYETNGNKIRENYADGGYKTFDYDRKNRLIKTESYEAGEAGENIGEKTLKTVYSYDINDRLLESIDYQIDGAEETAVRYTEYQYDRRGQTTGYAELSQENEPTADEIKAHQIRYHYDSDGKLTKVTYPTTKNGVHALSYEYDQNGWLTKIKGEIQSGDGSTEKTVRSYTYDSYGKVKEIKDYRDLLNSSDQAVKKVYTYDSLDRVKEMTYTDLETGKVMESYRYSYDKNSNITEKTEVNNYPKEDTDKVNETKAYTYDALGRLTKTVTTDHNKDDKTKTVTYTYDNVGNRLKEDDGTTTTSYTYNGLDQLKTSTKEKRTAVDEVRQYSYDANGNQTDVKNTKTGQTESYVIN
;
A
#
# COMPACT_ATOMS: atom_id res chain seq x y z
N MET A 1 -11.99 -25.54 -18.25
CA MET A 1 -13.43 -25.87 -18.32
C MET A 1 -14.11 -25.02 -19.35
N THR A 2 -14.90 -25.60 -20.22
CA THR A 2 -15.83 -24.86 -21.05
C THR A 2 -16.93 -24.36 -20.13
N GLN A 3 -17.04 -23.03 -20.00
CA GLN A 3 -18.15 -22.37 -19.32
C GLN A 3 -19.41 -22.68 -20.14
N GLU A 4 -20.22 -23.62 -19.69
CA GLU A 4 -21.48 -23.96 -20.35
C GLU A 4 -22.57 -23.02 -19.82
N ALA A 5 -22.97 -22.04 -20.62
CA ALA A 5 -24.14 -21.22 -20.36
C ALA A 5 -25.28 -21.66 -21.25
N ILE A 6 -26.48 -21.79 -20.70
CA ILE A 6 -27.72 -21.98 -21.50
C ILE A 6 -28.30 -20.61 -21.80
N THR A 7 -28.29 -20.24 -23.08
CA THR A 7 -28.74 -18.93 -23.54
C THR A 7 -30.03 -19.04 -24.35
N SER A 8 -31.00 -18.16 -24.08
CA SER A 8 -32.20 -18.01 -24.88
C SER A 8 -32.22 -16.67 -25.60
N TYR A 9 -32.87 -16.64 -26.78
CA TYR A 9 -32.88 -15.50 -27.67
C TYR A 9 -34.32 -15.11 -28.02
N ASP A 10 -34.56 -13.83 -28.29
CA ASP A 10 -35.82 -13.34 -28.84
C ASP A 10 -35.93 -13.61 -30.34
N ALA A 11 -37.07 -13.22 -30.94
CA ALA A 11 -37.31 -13.39 -32.37
C ALA A 11 -36.36 -12.58 -33.28
N MET A 12 -35.62 -11.62 -32.74
CA MET A 12 -34.61 -10.82 -33.43
C MET A 12 -33.21 -11.35 -33.25
N GLY A 13 -33.04 -12.48 -32.55
CA GLY A 13 -31.75 -13.10 -32.25
C GLY A 13 -30.96 -12.42 -31.14
N ARG A 14 -31.60 -11.60 -30.29
CA ARG A 14 -30.95 -10.96 -29.15
C ARG A 14 -31.07 -11.85 -27.92
N GLU A 15 -30.00 -11.93 -27.12
CA GLU A 15 -29.98 -12.70 -25.88
C GLU A 15 -30.96 -12.09 -24.86
N VAL A 16 -31.96 -12.85 -24.43
CA VAL A 16 -32.93 -12.42 -23.42
C VAL A 16 -32.74 -13.12 -22.06
N SER A 17 -32.07 -14.26 -22.05
CA SER A 17 -31.72 -14.93 -20.82
C SER A 17 -30.44 -15.77 -21.02
N SER A 18 -29.59 -15.80 -20.02
CA SER A 18 -28.42 -16.68 -19.90
C SER A 18 -28.40 -17.30 -18.52
N THR A 19 -28.17 -18.62 -18.44
CA THR A 19 -28.01 -19.33 -17.18
C THR A 19 -26.61 -19.91 -17.13
N ASP A 20 -25.82 -19.46 -16.19
CA ASP A 20 -24.51 -20.06 -15.88
C ASP A 20 -24.74 -21.43 -15.21
N GLN A 21 -24.26 -22.50 -15.83
CA GLN A 21 -24.47 -23.86 -15.33
C GLN A 21 -23.64 -24.18 -14.09
N ASN A 22 -22.56 -23.43 -13.85
CA ASN A 22 -21.69 -23.65 -12.69
C ASN A 22 -22.27 -22.96 -11.45
N THR A 23 -22.70 -21.71 -11.59
CA THR A 23 -23.23 -20.91 -10.46
C THR A 23 -24.73 -21.06 -10.29
N GLY A 24 -25.45 -21.46 -11.34
CA GLY A 24 -26.91 -21.43 -11.40
C GLY A 24 -27.48 -20.01 -11.46
N GLU A 25 -26.63 -18.98 -11.69
CA GLU A 25 -27.06 -17.61 -11.87
C GLU A 25 -27.82 -17.45 -13.19
N VAL A 26 -28.98 -16.82 -13.11
CA VAL A 26 -29.80 -16.48 -14.29
C VAL A 26 -29.72 -14.99 -14.54
N THR A 27 -29.20 -14.59 -15.70
CA THR A 27 -29.22 -13.21 -16.18
C THR A 27 -30.35 -13.06 -17.20
N THR A 28 -31.23 -12.09 -16.98
CA THR A 28 -32.28 -11.72 -17.99
C THR A 28 -32.03 -10.31 -18.49
N THR A 29 -32.14 -10.13 -19.81
CA THR A 29 -31.91 -8.85 -20.49
C THR A 29 -33.18 -8.38 -21.17
N THR A 30 -33.59 -7.15 -20.91
CA THR A 30 -34.74 -6.50 -21.57
C THR A 30 -34.25 -5.39 -22.50
N TYR A 31 -34.83 -5.30 -23.68
CA TYR A 31 -34.47 -4.33 -24.70
C TYR A 31 -35.60 -3.35 -24.97
N ASP A 32 -35.25 -2.14 -25.37
CA ASP A 32 -36.23 -1.22 -25.97
C ASP A 32 -36.52 -1.57 -27.45
N PHE A 33 -37.42 -0.80 -28.07
CA PHE A 33 -37.81 -1.03 -29.46
C PHE A 33 -36.66 -0.79 -30.47
N MET A 34 -35.59 -0.06 -30.06
CA MET A 34 -34.40 0.16 -30.88
C MET A 34 -33.33 -0.93 -30.66
N GLY A 35 -33.57 -1.88 -29.78
CA GLY A 35 -32.65 -2.97 -29.47
C GLY A 35 -31.57 -2.64 -28.43
N ARG A 36 -31.75 -1.56 -27.68
CA ARG A 36 -30.81 -1.17 -26.62
C ARG A 36 -31.23 -1.81 -25.30
N VAL A 37 -30.26 -2.24 -24.50
CA VAL A 37 -30.52 -2.83 -23.17
C VAL A 37 -31.07 -1.77 -22.22
N VAL A 38 -32.26 -1.98 -21.70
CA VAL A 38 -32.92 -1.07 -20.73
C VAL A 38 -32.99 -1.67 -19.33
N LYS A 39 -32.93 -2.98 -19.21
CA LYS A 39 -32.88 -3.67 -17.92
C LYS A 39 -32.04 -4.94 -18.01
N THR A 40 -31.19 -5.16 -17.05
CA THR A 40 -30.51 -6.44 -16.77
C THR A 40 -30.87 -6.86 -15.35
N GLU A 41 -31.35 -8.09 -15.20
CA GLU A 41 -31.67 -8.67 -13.90
C GLU A 41 -30.89 -9.96 -13.74
N ARG A 42 -30.06 -10.04 -12.67
CA ARG A 42 -29.34 -11.24 -12.29
C ARG A 42 -30.01 -11.85 -11.08
N SER A 43 -30.29 -13.12 -11.10
CA SER A 43 -30.88 -13.84 -9.98
C SER A 43 -30.10 -15.11 -9.68
N LEU A 44 -29.78 -15.29 -8.40
CA LEU A 44 -29.14 -16.48 -7.88
C LEU A 44 -30.05 -17.15 -6.88
N THR A 45 -30.13 -18.49 -6.94
CA THR A 45 -30.83 -19.29 -5.92
C THR A 45 -29.74 -20.06 -5.14
N ASP A 46 -29.67 -19.86 -3.81
CA ASP A 46 -28.73 -20.56 -2.96
C ASP A 46 -29.11 -22.05 -2.79
N GLN A 47 -28.28 -22.80 -2.04
CA GLN A 47 -28.52 -24.23 -1.80
C GLN A 47 -29.76 -24.48 -0.94
N GLU A 48 -30.23 -23.49 -0.19
CA GLU A 48 -31.40 -23.54 0.69
C GLU A 48 -32.68 -23.12 -0.03
N GLY A 49 -32.58 -22.69 -1.31
CA GLY A 49 -33.70 -22.29 -2.12
C GLY A 49 -34.09 -20.80 -2.01
N ASN A 50 -33.29 -19.98 -1.30
CA ASN A 50 -33.52 -18.55 -1.19
C ASN A 50 -33.09 -17.86 -2.49
N LYS A 51 -33.93 -16.96 -3.00
CA LYS A 51 -33.71 -16.26 -4.25
C LYS A 51 -33.26 -14.83 -4.00
N THR A 52 -32.09 -14.48 -4.48
CA THR A 52 -31.59 -13.11 -4.48
C THR A 52 -31.56 -12.56 -5.90
N SER A 53 -31.89 -11.27 -6.10
CA SER A 53 -31.84 -10.66 -7.43
C SER A 53 -31.23 -9.26 -7.39
N GLN A 54 -30.47 -8.94 -8.43
CA GLN A 54 -29.89 -7.63 -8.70
C GLN A 54 -30.50 -7.09 -10.00
N THR A 55 -30.86 -5.81 -10.01
CA THR A 55 -31.41 -5.17 -11.19
C THR A 55 -30.61 -3.93 -11.55
N GLU A 56 -30.22 -3.84 -12.83
CA GLU A 56 -29.62 -2.65 -13.42
C GLU A 56 -30.56 -2.11 -14.48
N THR A 57 -30.72 -0.79 -14.58
CA THR A 57 -31.57 -0.15 -15.59
C THR A 57 -30.83 0.95 -16.32
N LYS A 58 -31.17 1.17 -17.59
CA LYS A 58 -30.65 2.27 -18.40
C LYS A 58 -31.78 2.96 -19.19
N SER A 59 -31.67 4.27 -19.28
CA SER A 59 -32.52 5.10 -20.14
C SER A 59 -31.66 5.81 -21.18
N TYR A 60 -32.22 6.08 -22.35
CA TYR A 60 -31.51 6.65 -23.48
C TYR A 60 -32.25 7.83 -24.09
N ASP A 61 -31.50 8.76 -24.65
CA ASP A 61 -32.09 9.81 -25.50
C ASP A 61 -32.37 9.29 -26.93
N ALA A 62 -32.89 10.18 -27.77
CA ALA A 62 -33.18 9.87 -29.16
C ALA A 62 -31.93 9.55 -30.00
N ASN A 63 -30.76 10.03 -29.60
CA ASN A 63 -29.50 9.81 -30.30
C ASN A 63 -28.78 8.51 -29.82
N GLY A 64 -29.33 7.86 -28.79
CA GLY A 64 -28.75 6.63 -28.22
C GLY A 64 -27.78 6.84 -27.07
N ALA A 65 -27.59 8.06 -26.60
CA ALA A 65 -26.80 8.33 -25.43
C ALA A 65 -27.54 7.96 -24.13
N VAL A 66 -26.85 7.38 -23.16
CA VAL A 66 -27.41 7.01 -21.84
C VAL A 66 -27.76 8.28 -21.07
N THR A 67 -29.01 8.50 -20.76
CA THR A 67 -29.47 9.67 -19.97
C THR A 67 -29.55 9.37 -18.47
N SER A 68 -29.79 8.12 -18.13
CA SER A 68 -29.77 7.66 -16.73
C SER A 68 -29.46 6.18 -16.67
N GLU A 69 -28.75 5.79 -15.65
CA GLU A 69 -28.55 4.37 -15.28
C GLU A 69 -28.65 4.20 -13.77
N THR A 70 -29.20 3.04 -13.37
CA THR A 70 -29.22 2.64 -11.96
C THR A 70 -28.44 1.34 -11.84
N SER A 71 -27.43 1.34 -10.98
CA SER A 71 -26.60 0.16 -10.70
C SER A 71 -27.36 -0.89 -9.89
N SER A 72 -26.82 -2.10 -9.82
CA SER A 72 -27.32 -3.20 -8.98
C SER A 72 -27.38 -2.83 -7.49
N ALA A 73 -26.54 -1.92 -7.02
CA ALA A 73 -26.56 -1.38 -5.66
C ALA A 73 -27.63 -0.29 -5.44
N GLY A 74 -28.35 0.11 -6.50
CA GLY A 74 -29.40 1.14 -6.46
C GLY A 74 -28.86 2.57 -6.47
N VAL A 75 -27.61 2.78 -6.92
CA VAL A 75 -27.07 4.11 -7.21
C VAL A 75 -27.59 4.53 -8.58
N THR A 76 -28.22 5.70 -8.66
CA THR A 76 -28.71 6.26 -9.92
C THR A 76 -27.78 7.37 -10.39
N THR A 77 -27.31 7.27 -11.64
CA THR A 77 -26.51 8.30 -12.31
C THR A 77 -27.26 8.88 -13.49
N GLU A 78 -27.46 10.19 -13.51
CA GLU A 78 -28.00 10.94 -14.62
C GLU A 78 -26.88 11.61 -15.42
N TYR A 79 -27.02 11.63 -16.75
CA TYR A 79 -26.03 12.20 -17.67
C TYR A 79 -26.64 13.34 -18.51
N ARG A 80 -25.83 14.37 -18.74
CA ARG A 80 -26.13 15.41 -19.74
C ARG A 80 -24.96 15.54 -20.69
N TYR A 81 -25.28 15.87 -21.93
CA TYR A 81 -24.31 15.91 -23.03
C TYR A 81 -24.32 17.29 -23.72
N ASP A 82 -23.18 17.65 -24.30
CA ASP A 82 -23.12 18.78 -25.23
C ASP A 82 -23.52 18.39 -26.65
N SER A 83 -23.52 19.35 -27.59
CA SER A 83 -23.86 19.12 -29.00
C SER A 83 -22.90 18.17 -29.74
N ARG A 84 -21.77 17.85 -29.18
CA ARG A 84 -20.79 16.88 -29.71
C ARG A 84 -20.88 15.51 -29.00
N ASN A 85 -21.94 15.29 -28.26
CA ASN A 85 -22.18 14.06 -27.49
C ASN A 85 -21.11 13.75 -26.42
N ARG A 86 -20.47 14.79 -25.86
CA ARG A 86 -19.55 14.64 -24.72
C ARG A 86 -20.33 14.87 -23.43
N VAL A 87 -20.07 14.06 -22.41
CA VAL A 87 -20.70 14.23 -21.10
C VAL A 87 -20.26 15.58 -20.49
N THR A 88 -21.24 16.40 -20.11
CA THR A 88 -21.02 17.69 -19.45
C THR A 88 -21.43 17.68 -17.98
N THR A 89 -22.35 16.80 -17.61
CA THR A 89 -22.77 16.66 -16.22
C THR A 89 -23.08 15.19 -15.95
N THR A 90 -22.56 14.70 -14.84
CA THR A 90 -23.06 13.48 -14.19
C THR A 90 -23.61 13.85 -12.83
N LYS A 91 -24.78 13.29 -12.50
CA LYS A 91 -25.41 13.46 -11.22
C LYS A 91 -25.69 12.10 -10.63
N GLU A 92 -24.96 11.75 -9.58
CA GLU A 92 -25.03 10.47 -8.89
C GLU A 92 -25.80 10.63 -7.58
N ASP A 93 -26.93 9.94 -7.47
CA ASP A 93 -27.78 9.93 -6.29
C ASP A 93 -27.68 8.56 -5.58
N ALA A 94 -27.25 8.58 -4.32
CA ALA A 94 -27.19 7.43 -3.44
C ALA A 94 -27.44 7.86 -1.99
N ASP A 95 -28.18 7.07 -1.22
CA ASP A 95 -28.37 7.22 0.23
C ASP A 95 -28.73 8.66 0.68
N ASN A 96 -29.61 9.33 -0.05
CA ASN A 96 -30.04 10.72 0.13
C ASN A 96 -28.91 11.76 -0.04
N THR A 97 -27.82 11.39 -0.68
CA THR A 97 -26.74 12.31 -1.06
C THR A 97 -26.59 12.34 -2.57
N THR A 98 -26.30 13.53 -3.10
CA THR A 98 -26.08 13.75 -4.52
C THR A 98 -24.67 14.25 -4.75
N LYS A 99 -23.92 13.56 -5.63
CA LYS A 99 -22.64 14.01 -6.16
C LYS A 99 -22.84 14.53 -7.57
N THR A 100 -22.51 15.79 -7.80
CA THR A 100 -22.58 16.38 -9.14
C THR A 100 -21.19 16.59 -9.69
N THR A 101 -20.86 15.98 -10.84
CA THR A 101 -19.63 16.25 -11.57
C THR A 101 -19.98 17.01 -12.85
N GLU A 102 -19.38 18.18 -13.02
CA GLU A 102 -19.56 19.04 -14.20
C GLU A 102 -18.24 19.07 -14.98
N THR A 103 -18.30 18.77 -16.28
CA THR A 103 -17.17 18.89 -17.18
C THR A 103 -17.47 19.95 -18.23
N SER A 104 -16.63 20.97 -18.29
CA SER A 104 -16.72 22.03 -19.30
C SER A 104 -15.54 21.97 -20.26
N TYR A 105 -15.79 22.36 -21.49
CA TYR A 105 -14.81 22.39 -22.56
C TYR A 105 -14.68 23.80 -23.12
N GLY A 106 -13.48 24.29 -23.27
CA GLY A 106 -13.22 25.66 -23.75
C GLY A 106 -11.84 25.77 -24.39
N TYR A 107 -11.42 27.00 -24.65
CA TYR A 107 -10.10 27.33 -25.16
C TYR A 107 -9.49 28.43 -24.29
N GLU A 108 -8.20 28.28 -23.96
CA GLU A 108 -7.45 29.25 -23.15
C GLU A 108 -6.06 29.49 -23.74
N THR A 109 -5.50 30.64 -23.42
CA THR A 109 -4.07 30.91 -23.59
C THR A 109 -3.37 30.69 -22.25
N ALA A 110 -2.30 29.92 -22.25
CA ALA A 110 -1.50 29.69 -21.05
C ALA A 110 0.00 29.83 -21.32
N VAL A 111 0.73 30.25 -20.30
CA VAL A 111 2.19 30.26 -20.28
C VAL A 111 2.64 28.97 -19.61
N ILE A 112 3.29 28.10 -20.37
CA ILE A 112 3.70 26.75 -19.96
C ILE A 112 5.22 26.77 -19.77
N HIS A 113 5.71 26.16 -18.70
CA HIS A 113 7.15 25.96 -18.49
C HIS A 113 7.70 24.95 -19.49
N THR A 114 8.89 25.24 -19.98
CA THR A 114 9.68 24.37 -20.86
C THR A 114 11.02 24.11 -20.19
N LEU A 115 11.87 23.31 -20.80
CA LEU A 115 13.23 23.09 -20.29
C LEU A 115 14.08 24.37 -20.23
N THR A 116 13.82 25.34 -21.09
CA THR A 116 14.65 26.55 -21.24
C THR A 116 13.94 27.85 -20.88
N GLY A 117 12.84 27.77 -20.15
CA GLY A 117 12.04 28.93 -19.74
C GLY A 117 10.55 28.69 -19.87
N THR A 118 9.83 29.64 -20.45
CA THR A 118 8.40 29.55 -20.66
C THR A 118 8.00 29.78 -22.11
N LYS A 119 6.92 29.14 -22.55
CA LYS A 119 6.32 29.31 -23.87
C LYS A 119 4.83 29.63 -23.72
N THR A 120 4.38 30.65 -24.46
CA THR A 120 2.95 30.98 -24.51
C THR A 120 2.28 30.14 -25.58
N TYR A 121 1.36 29.31 -25.15
CA TYR A 121 0.46 28.55 -26.01
C TYR A 121 -0.87 29.27 -26.12
N LYS A 122 -1.34 29.49 -27.35
CA LYS A 122 -2.65 30.08 -27.65
C LYS A 122 -3.63 28.96 -28.03
N ASP A 123 -4.91 29.20 -27.74
CA ASP A 123 -6.01 28.33 -28.19
C ASP A 123 -5.83 26.87 -27.73
N LEU A 124 -5.27 26.67 -26.52
CA LEU A 124 -5.22 25.36 -25.88
C LEU A 124 -6.66 24.87 -25.63
N GLN A 125 -6.96 23.67 -26.04
CA GLN A 125 -8.22 23.03 -25.64
C GLN A 125 -8.18 22.76 -24.13
N VAL A 126 -9.21 23.19 -23.41
CA VAL A 126 -9.28 23.06 -21.96
C VAL A 126 -10.48 22.24 -21.56
N GLN A 127 -10.22 21.20 -20.80
CA GLN A 127 -11.25 20.45 -20.08
C GLN A 127 -11.15 20.79 -18.59
N THR A 128 -12.25 21.24 -17.99
CA THR A 128 -12.33 21.54 -16.55
C THR A 128 -13.40 20.67 -15.93
N THR A 129 -13.00 19.95 -14.88
CA THR A 129 -13.91 19.11 -14.07
C THR A 129 -14.14 19.78 -12.71
N LYS A 130 -15.41 19.89 -12.34
CA LYS A 130 -15.85 20.34 -11.01
C LYS A 130 -16.64 19.23 -10.35
N VAL A 131 -16.37 19.00 -9.09
CA VAL A 131 -17.17 18.13 -8.23
C VAL A 131 -17.87 18.99 -7.20
N ASN A 132 -19.19 18.91 -7.17
CA ASN A 132 -20.04 19.74 -6.30
C ASN A 132 -19.70 21.24 -6.36
N GLY A 133 -19.37 21.72 -7.55
CA GLY A 133 -19.04 23.12 -7.84
C GLY A 133 -17.58 23.52 -7.63
N THR A 134 -16.76 22.66 -7.02
CA THR A 134 -15.32 22.91 -6.81
C THR A 134 -14.51 22.32 -7.96
N VAL A 135 -13.56 23.10 -8.53
CA VAL A 135 -12.64 22.59 -9.55
C VAL A 135 -11.70 21.57 -8.92
N THR A 136 -11.77 20.34 -9.37
CA THR A 136 -10.89 19.26 -8.92
C THR A 136 -9.76 19.03 -9.90
N ASP A 137 -10.08 19.07 -11.20
CA ASP A 137 -9.13 18.75 -12.24
C ASP A 137 -9.29 19.72 -13.43
N LYS A 138 -8.18 20.01 -14.08
CA LYS A 138 -8.16 20.79 -15.31
C LYS A 138 -7.00 20.35 -16.19
N THR A 139 -7.26 20.17 -17.49
CA THR A 139 -6.26 19.74 -18.47
C THR A 139 -6.26 20.71 -19.63
N TRP A 140 -5.07 21.16 -20.03
CA TRP A 140 -4.84 21.99 -21.20
C TRP A 140 -4.12 21.17 -22.26
N THR A 141 -4.72 21.03 -23.41
CA THR A 141 -4.24 20.19 -24.50
C THR A 141 -3.87 21.07 -25.70
N ASP A 142 -2.72 20.83 -26.29
CA ASP A 142 -2.27 21.52 -27.50
C ASP A 142 -2.94 20.96 -28.76
N HIS A 143 -2.62 21.56 -29.94
CA HIS A 143 -3.20 21.13 -31.22
C HIS A 143 -2.72 19.74 -31.69
N ALA A 144 -1.63 19.23 -31.13
CA ALA A 144 -1.14 17.87 -31.38
C ALA A 144 -1.83 16.81 -30.51
N GLY A 145 -2.61 17.24 -29.51
CA GLY A 145 -3.29 16.37 -28.57
C GLY A 145 -2.52 16.11 -27.28
N ASN A 146 -1.39 16.79 -27.06
CA ASN A 146 -0.60 16.63 -25.84
C ASN A 146 -1.19 17.43 -24.69
N ALA A 147 -1.32 16.84 -23.52
CA ALA A 147 -1.70 17.54 -22.29
C ALA A 147 -0.51 18.35 -21.76
N VAL A 148 -0.40 19.61 -22.16
CA VAL A 148 0.77 20.47 -21.84
C VAL A 148 0.71 21.06 -20.44
N ARG A 149 -0.45 21.07 -19.79
CA ARG A 149 -0.62 21.40 -18.36
C ARG A 149 -1.76 20.61 -17.77
N THR A 150 -1.58 20.19 -16.54
CA THR A 150 -2.62 19.59 -15.71
C THR A 150 -2.74 20.34 -14.38
N LEU A 151 -3.95 20.35 -13.83
CA LEU A 151 -4.26 20.72 -12.45
C LEU A 151 -4.97 19.52 -11.84
N SER A 152 -4.48 19.07 -10.68
CA SER A 152 -5.18 18.06 -9.88
C SER A 152 -4.97 18.36 -8.39
N SER A 153 -6.05 18.31 -7.61
CA SER A 153 -6.01 18.60 -6.16
C SER A 153 -5.27 19.92 -5.81
N GLY A 154 -5.41 20.93 -6.66
CA GLY A 154 -4.79 22.25 -6.46
C GLY A 154 -3.34 22.37 -6.90
N ILE A 155 -2.72 21.32 -7.42
CA ILE A 155 -1.34 21.30 -7.87
C ILE A 155 -1.30 21.34 -9.40
N TYR A 156 -0.49 22.28 -9.94
CA TYR A 156 -0.26 22.39 -11.37
C TYR A 156 1.00 21.65 -11.79
N THR A 157 0.92 20.98 -12.94
CA THR A 157 2.10 20.36 -13.57
C THR A 157 2.13 20.74 -15.05
N ASP A 158 3.24 21.29 -15.49
CA ASP A 158 3.53 21.54 -16.91
C ASP A 158 4.29 20.35 -17.49
N HIS A 159 3.94 19.95 -18.70
CA HIS A 159 4.51 18.80 -19.38
C HIS A 159 5.21 19.23 -20.67
N VAL A 160 6.39 18.74 -20.90
CA VAL A 160 7.21 19.06 -22.06
C VAL A 160 7.31 17.84 -22.97
N PHE A 161 6.99 18.04 -24.24
CA PHE A 161 6.95 16.97 -25.24
C PHE A 161 7.96 17.21 -26.36
N THR A 162 8.44 16.12 -26.95
CA THR A 162 9.17 16.13 -28.22
C THR A 162 8.22 16.43 -29.37
N GLU A 163 8.75 16.71 -30.57
CA GLU A 163 7.95 16.96 -31.78
C GLU A 163 7.09 15.74 -32.19
N ASP A 164 7.51 14.54 -31.86
CA ASP A 164 6.78 13.29 -32.07
C ASP A 164 5.80 12.94 -30.94
N GLY A 165 5.59 13.87 -29.99
CA GLY A 165 4.57 13.77 -28.96
C GLY A 165 4.97 12.92 -27.74
N LYS A 166 6.24 12.68 -27.52
CA LYS A 166 6.73 11.95 -26.35
C LYS A 166 7.06 12.92 -25.21
N GLU A 167 6.51 12.68 -24.02
CA GLU A 167 6.81 13.46 -22.83
C GLU A 167 8.27 13.23 -22.38
N ILE A 168 9.02 14.32 -22.24
CA ILE A 168 10.43 14.30 -21.81
C ILE A 168 10.64 14.97 -20.47
N ALA A 169 9.71 15.81 -20.01
CA ALA A 169 9.82 16.47 -18.72
C ALA A 169 8.46 16.79 -18.11
N ALA A 170 8.42 16.80 -16.79
CA ALA A 170 7.35 17.36 -16.00
C ALA A 170 7.90 18.41 -15.03
N VAL A 171 7.20 19.55 -14.90
CA VAL A 171 7.52 20.66 -14.01
C VAL A 171 6.34 20.87 -13.07
N THR A 172 6.48 20.45 -11.82
CA THR A 172 5.46 20.67 -10.79
C THR A 172 5.62 22.07 -10.20
N LEU A 173 4.57 22.88 -10.24
CA LEU A 173 4.60 24.30 -9.90
C LEU A 173 4.02 24.58 -8.52
N GLU A 174 4.57 25.58 -7.83
CA GLU A 174 3.98 26.12 -6.59
C GLU A 174 2.68 26.90 -6.83
N SER A 175 2.57 27.54 -7.99
CA SER A 175 1.36 28.23 -8.41
C SER A 175 1.18 28.16 -9.91
N SER A 176 0.01 28.54 -10.40
CA SER A 176 -0.34 28.48 -11.83
C SER A 176 0.52 29.34 -12.75
N THR A 177 1.36 30.25 -12.24
CA THR A 177 1.90 31.33 -13.05
C THR A 177 3.39 31.60 -12.92
N ASP A 178 4.03 31.56 -11.76
CA ASP A 178 5.34 32.23 -11.58
C ASP A 178 6.32 31.51 -10.64
N GLY A 179 6.11 30.26 -10.27
CA GLY A 179 6.95 29.54 -9.31
C GLY A 179 8.16 28.84 -9.95
N GLU A 180 9.26 28.77 -9.20
CA GLU A 180 10.31 27.80 -9.50
C GLU A 180 9.71 26.40 -9.32
N GLY A 181 9.59 25.65 -10.42
CA GLY A 181 9.00 24.31 -10.41
C GLY A 181 10.00 23.24 -10.01
N LYS A 182 9.48 22.12 -9.53
CA LYS A 182 10.26 20.89 -9.35
C LYS A 182 10.31 20.15 -10.68
N ILE A 183 11.52 19.92 -11.19
CA ILE A 183 11.73 19.37 -12.53
C ILE A 183 12.12 17.91 -12.44
N SER A 184 11.45 17.07 -13.22
CA SER A 184 11.86 15.71 -13.54
C SER A 184 12.00 15.53 -15.04
N LEU A 185 13.07 14.86 -15.48
CA LEU A 185 13.35 14.57 -16.88
C LEU A 185 13.42 13.07 -17.13
N ALA A 186 12.97 12.64 -18.30
CA ALA A 186 13.22 11.31 -18.83
C ALA A 186 13.91 11.42 -20.19
N LEU A 187 15.04 10.72 -20.37
CA LEU A 187 15.71 10.61 -21.67
C LEU A 187 15.47 9.22 -22.24
N TYR A 188 15.35 9.13 -23.54
CA TYR A 188 14.96 7.91 -24.23
C TYR A 188 15.95 7.53 -25.31
N ASN A 189 16.08 6.23 -25.59
CA ASN A 189 16.79 5.73 -26.76
C ASN A 189 15.90 5.81 -28.04
N LYS A 190 16.45 5.41 -29.16
CA LYS A 190 15.74 5.42 -30.46
C LYS A 190 14.51 4.48 -30.49
N GLU A 191 14.50 3.48 -29.64
CA GLU A 191 13.38 2.50 -29.50
C GLU A 191 12.31 3.00 -28.54
N GLY A 192 12.52 4.16 -27.93
CA GLY A 192 11.58 4.77 -27.04
C GLY A 192 11.64 4.28 -25.60
N LYS A 193 12.69 3.55 -25.21
CA LYS A 193 12.89 3.10 -23.82
C LYS A 193 13.62 4.16 -23.02
N THR A 194 13.24 4.37 -21.77
CA THR A 194 13.85 5.34 -20.86
C THR A 194 15.26 4.91 -20.52
N THR A 195 16.25 5.73 -20.86
CA THR A 195 17.66 5.50 -20.54
C THR A 195 18.12 6.24 -19.31
N HIS A 196 17.53 7.42 -19.02
CA HIS A 196 17.84 8.19 -17.83
C HIS A 196 16.56 8.77 -17.22
N THR A 197 16.51 8.80 -15.91
CA THR A 197 15.60 9.66 -15.15
C THR A 197 16.43 10.63 -14.32
N ILE A 198 16.11 11.93 -14.43
CA ILE A 198 16.87 13.01 -13.80
C ILE A 198 15.91 13.85 -12.97
N SER A 199 16.11 13.88 -11.67
CA SER A 199 15.37 14.72 -10.75
C SER A 199 16.18 15.96 -10.41
N GLN A 200 15.53 17.13 -10.41
CA GLN A 200 16.12 18.44 -10.11
C GLN A 200 17.41 18.74 -10.90
N PRO A 201 17.39 18.66 -12.25
CA PRO A 201 18.50 19.09 -13.07
C PRO A 201 18.75 20.60 -12.92
N VAL A 202 19.97 21.04 -13.13
CA VAL A 202 20.27 22.45 -13.37
C VAL A 202 20.23 22.68 -14.87
N ILE A 203 19.38 23.61 -15.31
CA ILE A 203 19.23 23.96 -16.74
C ILE A 203 19.86 25.32 -16.96
N ASP A 204 20.87 25.37 -17.85
CA ASP A 204 21.56 26.60 -18.27
C ASP A 204 21.51 26.70 -19.79
N GLY A 205 20.61 27.53 -20.31
CA GLY A 205 20.31 27.59 -21.73
C GLY A 205 19.88 26.21 -22.27
N ASP A 206 20.59 25.73 -23.30
CA ASP A 206 20.31 24.40 -23.89
C ASP A 206 21.05 23.25 -23.19
N SER A 207 21.76 23.53 -22.09
CA SER A 207 22.58 22.55 -21.38
C SER A 207 21.87 22.07 -20.12
N ILE A 208 21.79 20.75 -19.94
CA ILE A 208 21.35 20.10 -18.71
C ILE A 208 22.60 19.73 -17.92
N THR A 209 22.74 20.29 -16.72
CA THR A 209 23.87 20.05 -15.84
C THR A 209 23.42 19.52 -14.48
N THR A 210 24.38 19.03 -13.69
CA THR A 210 24.11 18.48 -12.38
C THR A 210 24.38 19.52 -11.30
N GLY A 211 23.39 19.70 -10.39
CA GLY A 211 23.52 20.46 -9.16
C GLY A 211 23.69 19.57 -7.94
N LYS A 212 23.70 20.18 -6.77
CA LYS A 212 23.81 19.48 -5.49
C LYS A 212 22.68 18.46 -5.27
N ASP A 213 21.47 18.83 -5.67
CA ASP A 213 20.24 18.07 -5.45
C ASP A 213 19.83 17.22 -6.67
N THR A 214 20.66 17.21 -7.73
CA THR A 214 20.37 16.42 -8.92
C THR A 214 20.61 14.93 -8.67
N ILE A 215 19.58 14.11 -8.92
CA ILE A 215 19.68 12.65 -8.93
C ILE A 215 19.55 12.16 -10.37
N ILE A 216 20.47 11.32 -10.78
CA ILE A 216 20.44 10.66 -12.09
C ILE A 216 20.41 9.16 -11.86
N ASN A 217 19.39 8.50 -12.42
CA ASN A 217 19.38 7.05 -12.56
C ASN A 217 19.53 6.74 -14.06
N GLU A 218 20.30 5.72 -14.38
CA GLU A 218 20.57 5.29 -15.76
C GLU A 218 20.16 3.84 -15.95
N THR A 219 19.52 3.53 -17.09
CA THR A 219 19.14 2.17 -17.50
C THR A 219 19.75 1.87 -18.86
N ALA A 220 20.55 0.80 -18.92
CA ALA A 220 21.07 0.23 -20.14
C ALA A 220 20.26 -0.98 -20.58
N TYR A 221 20.13 -1.21 -21.87
CA TYR A 221 19.38 -2.30 -22.46
C TYR A 221 20.25 -3.21 -23.30
N ASP A 222 19.94 -4.50 -23.35
CA ASP A 222 20.53 -5.45 -24.28
C ASP A 222 19.90 -5.33 -25.69
N ILE A 223 20.38 -6.15 -26.64
CA ILE A 223 19.88 -6.14 -28.02
C ILE A 223 18.43 -6.59 -28.16
N ASN A 224 17.94 -7.38 -27.19
CA ASN A 224 16.53 -7.83 -27.13
C ASN A 224 15.63 -6.80 -26.46
N GLY A 225 16.23 -5.74 -25.89
CA GLY A 225 15.55 -4.67 -25.21
C GLY A 225 15.22 -4.99 -23.74
N ASN A 226 15.86 -5.96 -23.13
CA ASN A 226 15.80 -6.18 -21.69
C ASN A 226 16.75 -5.25 -20.96
N GLU A 227 16.44 -4.86 -19.73
CA GLU A 227 17.34 -4.04 -18.90
C GLU A 227 18.61 -4.82 -18.57
N SER A 228 19.76 -4.44 -19.13
CA SER A 228 21.03 -5.11 -18.88
C SER A 228 21.79 -4.55 -17.68
N ALA A 229 21.60 -3.26 -17.39
CA ALA A 229 22.17 -2.62 -16.20
C ALA A 229 21.31 -1.42 -15.76
N VAL A 230 21.24 -1.23 -14.44
CA VAL A 230 20.63 -0.05 -13.82
C VAL A 230 21.66 0.58 -12.88
N THR A 231 21.94 1.88 -13.08
CA THR A 231 22.79 2.70 -12.21
C THR A 231 21.90 3.59 -11.35
N ASP A 232 22.03 3.51 -10.04
CA ASP A 232 21.27 4.34 -9.10
C ASP A 232 21.90 5.75 -8.91
N GLY A 233 21.21 6.62 -8.15
CA GLY A 233 21.65 8.01 -7.91
C GLY A 233 23.02 8.13 -7.25
N ASN A 234 23.48 7.12 -6.50
CA ASN A 234 24.81 7.06 -5.89
C ASN A 234 25.88 6.47 -6.83
N GLY A 235 25.48 6.01 -8.02
CA GLY A 235 26.36 5.40 -9.00
C GLY A 235 26.60 3.89 -8.81
N ASN A 236 25.79 3.22 -7.96
CA ASN A 236 25.86 1.77 -7.83
C ASN A 236 25.19 1.10 -9.02
N VAL A 237 25.85 0.09 -9.59
CA VAL A 237 25.37 -0.61 -10.78
C VAL A 237 24.84 -1.98 -10.42
N THR A 238 23.59 -2.26 -10.81
CA THR A 238 22.98 -3.59 -10.80
C THR A 238 22.94 -4.11 -12.23
N THR A 239 23.42 -5.31 -12.50
CA THR A 239 23.44 -5.95 -13.83
C THR A 239 22.53 -7.16 -13.85
N TYR A 240 21.92 -7.41 -15.01
CA TYR A 240 20.99 -8.50 -15.24
C TYR A 240 21.46 -9.39 -16.39
N THR A 241 21.21 -10.68 -16.29
CA THR A 241 21.40 -11.64 -17.37
C THR A 241 20.08 -12.37 -17.65
N TYR A 242 19.91 -12.80 -18.90
CA TYR A 242 18.65 -13.39 -19.38
C TYR A 242 18.90 -14.69 -20.14
N ASP A 243 17.90 -15.54 -20.20
CA ASP A 243 17.84 -16.70 -21.10
C ASP A 243 17.25 -16.30 -22.48
N ASP A 244 17.18 -17.28 -23.38
CA ASP A 244 16.64 -17.09 -24.74
C ASP A 244 15.13 -16.77 -24.77
N GLN A 245 14.44 -16.89 -23.65
CA GLN A 245 13.03 -16.53 -23.48
C GLN A 245 12.84 -15.16 -22.79
N ASN A 246 13.95 -14.40 -22.63
CA ASN A 246 13.98 -13.12 -21.94
C ASN A 246 13.58 -13.18 -20.46
N ARG A 247 13.78 -14.34 -19.79
CA ARG A 247 13.60 -14.45 -18.34
C ARG A 247 14.93 -14.18 -17.65
N VAL A 248 14.89 -13.49 -16.51
CA VAL A 248 16.09 -13.16 -15.73
C VAL A 248 16.76 -14.43 -15.19
N THR A 249 18.03 -14.64 -15.51
CA THR A 249 18.84 -15.76 -15.01
C THR A 249 19.87 -15.36 -13.98
N GLY A 250 20.15 -14.07 -13.86
CA GLY A 250 21.09 -13.58 -12.86
C GLY A 250 20.93 -12.10 -12.57
N VAL A 251 21.21 -11.74 -11.32
CA VAL A 251 21.25 -10.36 -10.84
C VAL A 251 22.55 -10.18 -10.08
N SER A 252 23.37 -9.19 -10.44
CA SER A 252 24.65 -8.96 -9.80
C SER A 252 24.83 -7.49 -9.42
N ARG A 253 25.45 -7.23 -8.27
CA ARG A 253 25.81 -5.90 -7.78
C ARG A 253 27.21 -5.88 -7.19
N LYS A 254 27.97 -4.84 -7.46
CA LYS A 254 29.28 -4.65 -6.83
C LYS A 254 29.13 -4.00 -5.46
N ASN A 255 29.88 -4.53 -4.47
CA ASN A 255 30.03 -3.97 -3.15
C ASN A 255 31.53 -3.84 -2.86
N GLY A 256 32.11 -2.68 -3.12
CA GLY A 256 33.56 -2.49 -3.12
C GLY A 256 34.22 -3.36 -4.19
N ASN A 257 35.10 -4.26 -3.79
CA ASN A 257 35.80 -5.20 -4.69
C ASN A 257 35.04 -6.53 -4.90
N GLU A 258 33.97 -6.76 -4.18
CA GLU A 258 33.19 -7.98 -4.24
C GLU A 258 32.03 -7.81 -5.22
N THR A 259 31.64 -8.92 -5.86
CA THR A 259 30.41 -9.00 -6.66
C THR A 259 29.45 -9.93 -5.95
N ILE A 260 28.29 -9.40 -5.56
CA ILE A 260 27.19 -10.12 -4.95
C ILE A 260 26.23 -10.49 -6.07
N SER A 261 25.95 -11.78 -6.23
CA SER A 261 25.17 -12.28 -7.35
C SER A 261 24.16 -13.33 -6.89
N ASN A 262 22.94 -13.20 -7.38
CA ASN A 262 21.91 -14.23 -7.32
C ASN A 262 21.76 -14.87 -8.70
N SER A 263 21.51 -16.17 -8.76
CA SER A 263 21.20 -16.86 -10.02
C SER A 263 19.80 -17.48 -9.97
N ILE A 264 19.14 -17.49 -11.13
CA ILE A 264 17.80 -18.01 -11.29
C ILE A 264 17.82 -19.06 -12.41
N SER A 265 17.28 -20.24 -12.15
CA SER A 265 17.10 -21.28 -13.14
C SER A 265 15.63 -21.68 -13.25
N TYR A 266 15.25 -22.12 -14.46
CA TYR A 266 13.89 -22.52 -14.81
C TYR A 266 13.96 -23.91 -15.46
N ASP A 267 13.44 -24.91 -14.76
CA ASP A 267 13.38 -26.27 -15.22
C ASP A 267 11.93 -26.66 -15.53
N MET A 268 11.67 -27.06 -16.77
CA MET A 268 10.37 -27.58 -17.16
C MET A 268 10.41 -29.12 -17.07
N GLY A 269 9.62 -29.67 -16.14
CA GLY A 269 9.45 -31.10 -15.98
C GLY A 269 8.71 -31.74 -17.17
N THR A 270 8.88 -33.05 -17.33
CA THR A 270 8.13 -33.83 -18.33
C THR A 270 6.64 -33.96 -18.00
N ASP A 271 6.25 -33.57 -16.79
CA ASP A 271 4.88 -33.51 -16.27
C ASP A 271 4.22 -32.14 -16.48
N GLY A 272 4.85 -31.24 -17.26
CA GLY A 272 4.36 -29.92 -17.58
C GLY A 272 4.53 -28.88 -16.46
N LYS A 273 5.10 -29.26 -15.31
CA LYS A 273 5.38 -28.32 -14.21
C LYS A 273 6.66 -27.56 -14.47
N THR A 274 6.71 -26.33 -14.00
CA THR A 274 7.93 -25.51 -14.03
C THR A 274 8.48 -25.35 -12.62
N THR A 275 9.76 -25.69 -12.43
CA THR A 275 10.50 -25.39 -11.21
C THR A 275 11.37 -24.17 -11.43
N THR A 276 11.08 -23.10 -10.70
CA THR A 276 11.94 -21.91 -10.61
C THR A 276 12.82 -22.03 -9.38
N SER A 277 14.14 -22.00 -9.55
CA SER A 277 15.10 -22.04 -8.43
C SER A 277 15.90 -20.75 -8.39
N VAL A 278 15.86 -20.08 -7.26
CA VAL A 278 16.64 -18.85 -6.98
C VAL A 278 17.74 -19.21 -6.00
N LYS A 279 18.99 -19.13 -6.46
CA LYS A 279 20.17 -19.29 -5.61
C LYS A 279 20.70 -17.90 -5.23
N ASP A 280 20.76 -17.61 -3.96
CA ASP A 280 21.26 -16.35 -3.45
C ASP A 280 22.80 -16.27 -3.40
N ALA A 281 23.34 -15.14 -2.94
CA ALA A 281 24.76 -14.88 -2.88
C ALA A 281 25.50 -15.67 -1.78
N ASN A 282 24.80 -16.26 -0.80
CA ASN A 282 25.35 -17.18 0.20
C ASN A 282 25.31 -18.63 -0.29
N GLY A 283 24.52 -18.89 -1.33
CA GLY A 283 24.35 -20.22 -1.94
C GLY A 283 23.09 -20.96 -1.51
N HIS A 284 22.21 -20.33 -0.69
CA HIS A 284 20.92 -20.87 -0.32
C HIS A 284 19.99 -20.88 -1.54
N VAL A 285 19.07 -21.83 -1.58
CA VAL A 285 18.21 -22.03 -2.75
C VAL A 285 16.75 -22.02 -2.34
N ASN A 286 16.00 -21.09 -2.90
CA ASN A 286 14.55 -21.08 -2.87
C ASN A 286 13.99 -21.68 -4.13
N LYS A 287 13.04 -22.62 -4.01
CA LYS A 287 12.36 -23.27 -5.13
C LYS A 287 10.87 -22.99 -5.11
N GLU A 288 10.33 -22.72 -6.26
CA GLU A 288 8.90 -22.66 -6.52
C GLU A 288 8.54 -23.62 -7.63
N VAL A 289 7.52 -24.44 -7.40
CA VAL A 289 6.98 -25.36 -8.42
C VAL A 289 5.60 -24.87 -8.81
N THR A 290 5.42 -24.57 -10.09
CA THR A 290 4.13 -24.20 -10.67
C THR A 290 3.63 -25.30 -11.62
N ASN A 291 2.30 -25.51 -11.65
CA ASN A 291 1.67 -26.45 -12.57
C ASN A 291 1.48 -25.83 -13.97
N GLU A 292 0.93 -26.61 -14.91
CA GLU A 292 0.63 -26.18 -16.29
C GLU A 292 -0.31 -24.94 -16.37
N ALA A 293 -1.13 -24.71 -15.35
CA ALA A 293 -2.02 -23.55 -15.27
C ALA A 293 -1.32 -22.30 -14.67
N GLY A 294 -0.03 -22.41 -14.30
CA GLY A 294 0.73 -21.33 -13.66
C GLY A 294 0.43 -21.16 -12.17
N LEU A 295 -0.26 -22.10 -11.52
CA LEU A 295 -0.56 -22.06 -10.09
C LEU A 295 0.60 -22.69 -9.30
N THR A 296 1.04 -22.02 -8.23
CA THR A 296 2.12 -22.50 -7.36
C THR A 296 1.68 -23.73 -6.56
N GLU A 297 2.29 -24.88 -6.78
CA GLU A 297 2.01 -26.12 -6.05
C GLU A 297 2.86 -26.28 -4.80
N SER A 298 4.07 -25.74 -4.80
CA SER A 298 4.91 -25.71 -3.61
C SER A 298 5.95 -24.61 -3.67
N THR A 299 6.32 -24.13 -2.49
CA THR A 299 7.51 -23.32 -2.24
C THR A 299 8.40 -24.08 -1.28
N THR A 300 9.72 -24.13 -1.54
CA THR A 300 10.69 -24.77 -0.66
C THR A 300 11.87 -23.87 -0.45
N ASP A 301 12.16 -23.60 0.79
CA ASP A 301 13.38 -22.92 1.23
C ASP A 301 14.39 -23.99 1.65
N LEU A 302 15.52 -24.05 0.94
CA LEU A 302 16.57 -25.05 1.14
C LEU A 302 17.75 -24.39 1.84
N GLY A 303 17.97 -24.79 3.07
CA GLY A 303 19.17 -24.44 3.82
C GLY A 303 20.37 -25.33 3.48
N ASP A 304 21.39 -25.23 4.32
CA ASP A 304 22.56 -26.08 4.23
C ASP A 304 22.23 -27.53 4.68
N GLY A 305 22.49 -28.50 3.81
CA GLY A 305 22.32 -29.91 4.15
C GLY A 305 20.88 -30.41 4.04
N GLU A 306 20.32 -30.90 5.16
CA GLU A 306 18.95 -31.46 5.20
C GLU A 306 17.89 -30.44 5.68
N GLU A 307 18.30 -29.22 6.04
CA GLU A 307 17.37 -28.18 6.49
C GLU A 307 16.51 -27.68 5.33
N GLN A 308 15.20 -27.81 5.44
CA GLN A 308 14.26 -27.28 4.45
C GLN A 308 12.91 -26.92 5.08
N ILE A 309 12.28 -25.89 4.55
CA ILE A 309 10.92 -25.51 4.87
C ILE A 309 10.11 -25.59 3.56
N THR A 310 9.10 -26.46 3.52
CA THR A 310 8.25 -26.62 2.35
C THR A 310 6.80 -26.32 2.72
N THR A 311 6.17 -25.43 1.94
CA THR A 311 4.73 -25.22 1.93
C THR A 311 4.16 -25.71 0.62
N ALA A 312 3.12 -26.56 0.67
CA ALA A 312 2.49 -27.13 -0.52
C ALA A 312 1.02 -26.70 -0.62
N TYR A 313 0.56 -26.46 -1.84
CA TYR A 313 -0.76 -25.94 -2.13
C TYR A 313 -1.55 -26.91 -3.01
N SER A 314 -2.86 -26.98 -2.80
CA SER A 314 -3.78 -27.71 -3.66
C SER A 314 -4.91 -26.78 -4.13
N TYR A 315 -5.37 -27.03 -5.35
CA TYR A 315 -6.36 -26.19 -6.02
C TYR A 315 -7.50 -27.04 -6.55
N GLU A 316 -8.68 -26.48 -6.58
CA GLU A 316 -9.77 -27.02 -7.38
C GLU A 316 -9.60 -26.61 -8.86
N THR A 317 -10.42 -27.19 -9.72
CA THR A 317 -10.28 -27.06 -11.18
C THR A 317 -10.47 -25.64 -11.72
N ASN A 318 -11.17 -24.77 -11.00
CA ASN A 318 -11.34 -23.35 -11.33
C ASN A 318 -10.18 -22.45 -10.85
N GLY A 319 -9.17 -23.02 -10.17
CA GLY A 319 -7.99 -22.35 -9.70
C GLY A 319 -8.07 -21.82 -8.27
N ASN A 320 -9.17 -22.03 -7.55
CA ASN A 320 -9.26 -21.67 -6.14
C ASN A 320 -8.36 -22.57 -5.28
N LYS A 321 -7.58 -21.97 -4.38
CA LYS A 321 -6.74 -22.69 -3.42
C LYS A 321 -7.61 -23.34 -2.35
N ILE A 322 -7.64 -24.70 -2.29
CA ILE A 322 -8.46 -25.44 -1.33
C ILE A 322 -7.67 -25.94 -0.12
N ARG A 323 -6.34 -25.98 -0.22
CA ARG A 323 -5.51 -26.46 0.87
C ARG A 323 -4.10 -25.88 0.81
N GLU A 324 -3.54 -25.64 1.98
CA GLU A 324 -2.17 -25.21 2.23
C GLU A 324 -1.59 -26.11 3.31
N ASN A 325 -0.49 -26.82 3.03
CA ASN A 325 0.19 -27.71 3.95
C ASN A 325 1.50 -27.08 4.39
N TYR A 326 1.76 -27.10 5.68
CA TYR A 326 2.95 -26.51 6.30
C TYR A 326 4.04 -27.56 6.55
N ALA A 327 5.27 -27.11 6.77
CA ALA A 327 6.41 -27.98 6.94
C ALA A 327 6.37 -28.82 8.22
N ASP A 328 5.66 -28.37 9.26
CA ASP A 328 5.42 -29.13 10.50
C ASP A 328 4.38 -30.25 10.35
N GLY A 329 3.66 -30.30 9.23
CA GLY A 329 2.57 -31.22 8.96
C GLY A 329 1.18 -30.67 9.25
N GLY A 330 1.09 -29.48 9.83
CA GLY A 330 -0.16 -28.73 9.96
C GLY A 330 -0.68 -28.30 8.58
N TYR A 331 -1.97 -27.94 8.51
CA TYR A 331 -2.54 -27.46 7.25
C TYR A 331 -3.75 -26.57 7.45
N LYS A 332 -4.09 -25.81 6.42
CA LYS A 332 -5.29 -24.98 6.33
C LYS A 332 -6.12 -25.35 5.11
N THR A 333 -7.43 -25.43 5.26
CA THR A 333 -8.39 -25.65 4.17
C THR A 333 -9.21 -24.40 3.89
N PHE A 334 -9.72 -24.32 2.65
CA PHE A 334 -10.49 -23.20 2.15
C PHE A 334 -11.68 -23.72 1.36
N ASP A 335 -12.89 -23.28 1.71
CA ASP A 335 -14.11 -23.61 1.02
C ASP A 335 -14.69 -22.36 0.35
N TYR A 336 -15.23 -22.53 -0.83
CA TYR A 336 -15.76 -21.44 -1.65
C TYR A 336 -17.21 -21.72 -2.05
N ASP A 337 -17.96 -20.64 -2.23
CA ASP A 337 -19.28 -20.74 -2.81
C ASP A 337 -19.21 -20.84 -4.34
N ARG A 338 -20.38 -20.94 -5.00
CA ARG A 338 -20.48 -21.04 -6.45
C ARG A 338 -19.98 -19.80 -7.21
N LYS A 339 -19.86 -18.65 -6.53
CA LYS A 339 -19.29 -17.40 -7.07
C LYS A 339 -17.78 -17.27 -6.83
N ASN A 340 -17.12 -18.32 -6.34
CA ASN A 340 -15.71 -18.34 -5.96
C ASN A 340 -15.37 -17.39 -4.78
N ARG A 341 -16.35 -17.08 -3.90
CA ARG A 341 -16.09 -16.32 -2.68
C ARG A 341 -15.74 -17.28 -1.56
N LEU A 342 -14.72 -16.95 -0.78
CA LEU A 342 -14.28 -17.75 0.38
C LEU A 342 -15.36 -17.73 1.47
N ILE A 343 -15.97 -18.87 1.76
CA ILE A 343 -17.03 -18.98 2.77
C ILE A 343 -16.55 -19.61 4.08
N LYS A 344 -15.43 -20.34 4.06
CA LYS A 344 -14.92 -20.99 5.27
C LYS A 344 -13.42 -21.23 5.18
N THR A 345 -12.72 -21.10 6.30
CA THR A 345 -11.37 -21.62 6.48
C THR A 345 -11.32 -22.48 7.73
N GLU A 346 -10.49 -23.53 7.71
CA GLU A 346 -10.21 -24.38 8.86
C GLU A 346 -8.72 -24.63 8.98
N SER A 347 -8.16 -24.47 10.19
CA SER A 347 -6.76 -24.73 10.49
C SER A 347 -6.63 -26.01 11.33
N TYR A 348 -5.61 -26.79 11.02
CA TYR A 348 -5.33 -28.06 11.66
C TYR A 348 -3.87 -28.09 12.10
N GLU A 349 -3.62 -28.56 13.31
CA GLU A 349 -2.27 -28.83 13.79
C GLU A 349 -1.68 -30.07 13.13
N ALA A 350 -0.38 -30.27 13.29
CA ALA A 350 0.28 -31.49 12.86
C ALA A 350 -0.28 -32.67 13.68
N GLY A 351 -0.60 -33.77 13.01
CA GLY A 351 -0.95 -35.03 13.69
C GLY A 351 0.23 -35.60 14.47
N GLU A 352 -0.03 -36.35 15.57
CA GLU A 352 1.03 -37.09 16.25
C GLU A 352 1.71 -38.09 15.29
N ALA A 353 2.97 -38.46 15.58
CA ALA A 353 3.76 -39.33 14.71
C ALA A 353 3.04 -40.66 14.40
N GLY A 354 2.50 -40.76 13.18
CA GLY A 354 1.74 -41.92 12.68
C GLY A 354 0.26 -41.66 12.39
N GLU A 355 -0.26 -40.47 12.68
CA GLU A 355 -1.62 -40.04 12.32
C GLU A 355 -1.58 -39.12 11.09
N ASN A 356 -2.47 -39.38 10.13
CA ASN A 356 -2.53 -38.60 8.88
C ASN A 356 -3.39 -37.34 8.98
N ILE A 357 -4.03 -37.08 10.11
CA ILE A 357 -4.97 -35.98 10.31
C ILE A 357 -4.69 -35.37 11.68
N GLY A 358 -4.23 -34.14 11.71
CA GLY A 358 -4.10 -33.34 12.92
C GLY A 358 -5.47 -32.88 13.45
N GLU A 359 -5.49 -32.45 14.70
CA GLU A 359 -6.70 -31.88 15.30
C GLU A 359 -7.01 -30.52 14.69
N LYS A 360 -8.32 -30.27 14.46
CA LYS A 360 -8.80 -28.96 14.01
C LYS A 360 -8.73 -27.99 15.20
N THR A 361 -8.14 -26.83 15.01
CA THR A 361 -7.93 -25.84 16.07
C THR A 361 -8.72 -24.56 15.88
N LEU A 362 -8.85 -24.09 14.64
CA LEU A 362 -9.55 -22.85 14.31
C LEU A 362 -10.48 -23.06 13.11
N LYS A 363 -11.57 -22.32 13.09
CA LYS A 363 -12.48 -22.22 11.96
C LYS A 363 -12.96 -20.79 11.83
N THR A 364 -13.00 -20.24 10.62
CA THR A 364 -13.66 -18.97 10.32
C THR A 364 -14.71 -19.18 9.25
N VAL A 365 -15.89 -18.63 9.44
CA VAL A 365 -17.00 -18.64 8.46
C VAL A 365 -17.25 -17.22 7.99
N TYR A 366 -17.52 -17.03 6.70
CA TYR A 366 -17.75 -15.74 6.06
C TYR A 366 -19.11 -15.70 5.38
N SER A 367 -19.82 -14.58 5.51
CA SER A 367 -21.04 -14.30 4.76
C SER A 367 -20.93 -13.01 3.95
N TYR A 368 -21.66 -12.93 2.84
CA TYR A 368 -21.53 -11.83 1.88
C TYR A 368 -22.90 -11.29 1.48
N ASP A 369 -22.94 -10.01 1.16
CA ASP A 369 -24.12 -9.43 0.54
C ASP A 369 -24.21 -9.81 -0.96
N ILE A 370 -25.30 -9.36 -1.59
CA ILE A 370 -25.56 -9.61 -3.00
C ILE A 370 -24.54 -8.96 -3.95
N ASN A 371 -23.82 -7.91 -3.49
CA ASN A 371 -22.78 -7.19 -4.23
C ASN A 371 -21.37 -7.75 -3.94
N ASP A 372 -21.28 -8.96 -3.37
CA ASP A 372 -20.06 -9.68 -3.04
C ASP A 372 -19.17 -9.00 -1.95
N ARG A 373 -19.79 -8.15 -1.09
CA ARG A 373 -19.12 -7.50 0.03
C ARG A 373 -19.29 -8.35 1.29
N LEU A 374 -18.22 -8.47 2.08
CA LEU A 374 -18.24 -9.23 3.35
C LEU A 374 -19.21 -8.57 4.34
N LEU A 375 -20.23 -9.30 4.77
CA LEU A 375 -21.18 -8.84 5.80
C LEU A 375 -20.75 -9.26 7.19
N GLU A 376 -20.29 -10.49 7.33
CA GLU A 376 -19.97 -11.08 8.63
C GLU A 376 -18.81 -12.05 8.52
N SER A 377 -17.99 -12.13 9.55
CA SER A 377 -17.11 -13.27 9.79
C SER A 377 -17.23 -13.74 11.24
N ILE A 378 -17.25 -15.06 11.43
CA ILE A 378 -17.34 -15.69 12.75
C ILE A 378 -16.12 -16.59 12.93
N ASP A 379 -15.32 -16.31 13.96
CA ASP A 379 -14.21 -17.15 14.35
C ASP A 379 -14.61 -18.11 15.45
N TYR A 380 -14.22 -19.36 15.29
CA TYR A 380 -14.46 -20.44 16.25
C TYR A 380 -13.12 -20.97 16.75
N GLN A 381 -13.04 -21.19 18.04
CA GLN A 381 -12.03 -22.05 18.65
C GLN A 381 -12.58 -23.47 18.72
N ILE A 382 -11.73 -24.44 18.44
CA ILE A 382 -12.11 -25.86 18.39
C ILE A 382 -11.36 -26.60 19.49
N ASP A 383 -12.09 -27.38 20.29
CA ASP A 383 -11.53 -28.28 21.29
C ASP A 383 -12.19 -29.67 21.12
N GLY A 384 -11.46 -30.56 20.45
CA GLY A 384 -11.97 -31.87 20.02
C GLY A 384 -13.18 -31.76 19.10
N ALA A 385 -14.36 -32.18 19.56
CA ALA A 385 -15.61 -32.10 18.77
C ALA A 385 -16.43 -30.83 19.07
N GLU A 386 -16.01 -29.98 19.99
CA GLU A 386 -16.72 -28.77 20.39
C GLU A 386 -16.21 -27.57 19.58
N GLU A 387 -17.13 -26.87 18.91
CA GLU A 387 -16.86 -25.63 18.18
C GLU A 387 -17.47 -24.47 18.97
N THR A 388 -16.65 -23.61 19.53
CA THR A 388 -17.10 -22.43 20.31
C THR A 388 -16.80 -21.17 19.53
N ALA A 389 -17.81 -20.38 19.20
CA ALA A 389 -17.61 -19.07 18.61
C ALA A 389 -16.89 -18.15 19.62
N VAL A 390 -15.88 -17.44 19.18
CA VAL A 390 -15.07 -16.58 20.04
C VAL A 390 -15.06 -15.12 19.58
N ARG A 391 -15.38 -14.88 18.30
CA ARG A 391 -15.42 -13.53 17.75
C ARG A 391 -16.41 -13.44 16.60
N TYR A 392 -17.24 -12.41 16.64
CA TYR A 392 -18.13 -11.99 15.57
C TYR A 392 -17.67 -10.65 15.03
N THR A 393 -17.55 -10.53 13.72
CA THR A 393 -17.21 -9.27 13.04
C THR A 393 -18.29 -8.95 12.02
N GLU A 394 -18.87 -7.75 12.13
CA GLU A 394 -19.99 -7.30 11.32
C GLU A 394 -19.63 -6.05 10.51
N TYR A 395 -20.07 -6.00 9.27
CA TYR A 395 -19.86 -4.87 8.35
C TYR A 395 -21.19 -4.36 7.81
N GLN A 396 -21.27 -3.05 7.63
CA GLN A 396 -22.39 -2.38 6.96
C GLN A 396 -21.86 -1.45 5.88
N TYR A 397 -22.58 -1.32 4.80
CA TYR A 397 -22.17 -0.53 3.65
C TYR A 397 -23.29 0.38 3.17
N ASP A 398 -22.90 1.52 2.60
CA ASP A 398 -23.81 2.34 1.81
C ASP A 398 -23.97 1.78 0.38
N ARG A 399 -24.81 2.42 -0.43
CA ARG A 399 -25.02 2.00 -1.83
C ARG A 399 -23.80 2.21 -2.72
N ARG A 400 -22.87 3.10 -2.35
CA ARG A 400 -21.60 3.32 -3.06
C ARG A 400 -20.55 2.27 -2.69
N GLY A 401 -20.83 1.40 -1.73
CA GLY A 401 -19.92 0.36 -1.26
C GLY A 401 -18.93 0.82 -0.17
N GLN A 402 -19.14 2.02 0.37
CA GLN A 402 -18.32 2.52 1.49
C GLN A 402 -18.79 1.88 2.79
N THR A 403 -17.86 1.47 3.65
CA THR A 403 -18.19 0.91 4.97
C THR A 403 -18.81 1.98 5.87
N THR A 404 -20.06 1.78 6.28
CA THR A 404 -20.79 2.70 7.18
C THR A 404 -20.87 2.20 8.61
N GLY A 405 -20.64 0.90 8.84
CA GLY A 405 -20.64 0.29 10.14
C GLY A 405 -19.64 -0.85 10.25
N TYR A 406 -19.02 -0.96 11.42
CA TYR A 406 -18.12 -2.05 11.80
C TYR A 406 -18.34 -2.37 13.27
N ALA A 407 -18.53 -3.63 13.60
CA ALA A 407 -18.59 -4.10 14.98
C ALA A 407 -17.76 -5.38 15.14
N GLU A 408 -17.07 -5.50 16.25
CA GLU A 408 -16.38 -6.71 16.67
C GLU A 408 -16.78 -7.03 18.09
N LEU A 409 -17.25 -8.26 18.33
CA LEU A 409 -17.69 -8.75 19.61
C LEU A 409 -16.99 -10.09 19.91
N SER A 410 -16.34 -10.16 21.07
CA SER A 410 -15.73 -11.39 21.58
C SER A 410 -16.70 -12.04 22.58
N GLN A 411 -17.47 -13.03 22.12
CA GLN A 411 -18.47 -13.75 22.91
C GLN A 411 -18.81 -15.09 22.28
N GLU A 412 -19.37 -16.01 23.08
CA GLU A 412 -19.72 -17.37 22.65
C GLU A 412 -21.08 -17.45 21.93
N ASN A 413 -22.00 -16.56 22.27
CA ASN A 413 -23.35 -16.55 21.70
C ASN A 413 -23.43 -15.55 20.55
N GLU A 414 -24.24 -15.86 19.53
CA GLU A 414 -24.55 -14.93 18.46
C GLU A 414 -25.06 -13.59 19.03
N PRO A 415 -24.43 -12.46 18.65
CA PRO A 415 -24.82 -11.16 19.17
C PRO A 415 -26.18 -10.74 18.66
N THR A 416 -26.98 -10.15 19.53
CA THR A 416 -28.23 -9.50 19.14
C THR A 416 -27.98 -8.22 18.35
N ALA A 417 -28.94 -7.79 17.55
CA ALA A 417 -28.85 -6.54 16.80
C ALA A 417 -28.58 -5.30 17.70
N ASP A 418 -29.08 -5.32 18.95
CA ASP A 418 -28.83 -4.25 19.92
C ASP A 418 -27.39 -4.29 20.47
N GLU A 419 -26.80 -5.47 20.67
CA GLU A 419 -25.40 -5.65 21.06
C GLU A 419 -24.48 -5.21 19.94
N ILE A 420 -24.71 -5.62 18.69
CA ILE A 420 -23.98 -5.14 17.51
C ILE A 420 -24.00 -3.63 17.46
N LYS A 421 -25.19 -3.02 17.55
CA LYS A 421 -25.39 -1.58 17.51
C LYS A 421 -24.67 -0.84 18.65
N ALA A 422 -24.61 -1.46 19.83
CA ALA A 422 -23.93 -0.91 21.02
C ALA A 422 -22.40 -0.91 20.87
N HIS A 423 -21.83 -1.84 20.09
CA HIS A 423 -20.39 -1.96 19.84
C HIS A 423 -19.95 -1.38 18.47
N GLN A 424 -20.91 -0.88 17.69
CA GLN A 424 -20.67 -0.44 16.33
C GLN A 424 -19.92 0.88 16.25
N ILE A 425 -18.80 0.87 15.51
CA ILE A 425 -18.15 2.07 14.96
C ILE A 425 -18.89 2.46 13.68
N ARG A 426 -19.31 3.74 13.55
CA ARG A 426 -20.03 4.23 12.38
C ARG A 426 -19.22 5.26 11.63
N TYR A 427 -19.22 5.14 10.32
CA TYR A 427 -18.52 6.01 9.39
C TYR A 427 -19.54 6.82 8.58
N HIS A 428 -19.29 8.10 8.44
CA HIS A 428 -20.13 9.03 7.68
C HIS A 428 -19.28 9.69 6.60
N TYR A 429 -19.81 9.76 5.41
CA TYR A 429 -19.13 10.32 4.26
C TYR A 429 -19.92 11.47 3.67
N ASP A 430 -19.22 12.41 3.02
CA ASP A 430 -19.86 13.41 2.19
C ASP A 430 -20.23 12.83 0.81
N SER A 431 -20.81 13.66 -0.05
CA SER A 431 -21.19 13.26 -1.42
C SER A 431 -19.98 12.93 -2.30
N ASP A 432 -18.78 13.39 -1.95
CA ASP A 432 -17.54 13.12 -2.68
C ASP A 432 -16.88 11.81 -2.23
N GLY A 433 -17.44 11.19 -1.19
CA GLY A 433 -16.92 9.97 -0.58
C GLY A 433 -15.81 10.21 0.45
N LYS A 434 -15.60 11.46 0.89
CA LYS A 434 -14.65 11.77 1.95
C LYS A 434 -15.26 11.48 3.32
N LEU A 435 -14.48 10.89 4.22
CA LEU A 435 -14.89 10.59 5.58
C LEU A 435 -15.10 11.90 6.36
N THR A 436 -16.33 12.19 6.78
CA THR A 436 -16.67 13.42 7.53
C THR A 436 -16.80 13.20 9.03
N LYS A 437 -17.19 11.98 9.46
CA LYS A 437 -17.35 11.67 10.88
C LYS A 437 -17.16 10.19 11.13
N VAL A 438 -16.52 9.85 12.26
CA VAL A 438 -16.49 8.50 12.85
C VAL A 438 -17.15 8.59 14.22
N THR A 439 -18.14 7.75 14.47
CA THR A 439 -18.81 7.65 15.77
C THR A 439 -18.43 6.32 16.43
N TYR A 440 -17.97 6.39 17.67
CA TYR A 440 -17.57 5.23 18.47
C TYR A 440 -18.72 4.73 19.36
N PRO A 441 -18.66 3.49 19.85
CA PRO A 441 -19.55 2.98 20.86
C PRO A 441 -19.61 3.89 22.07
N THR A 442 -20.81 4.08 22.62
CA THR A 442 -21.07 5.09 23.67
C THR A 442 -20.36 4.70 24.97
N THR A 443 -19.44 5.54 25.43
CA THR A 443 -18.88 5.50 26.78
C THR A 443 -19.44 6.67 27.58
N LYS A 444 -19.62 6.52 28.89
CA LYS A 444 -20.18 7.57 29.75
C LYS A 444 -19.33 8.84 29.75
N ASN A 445 -18.02 8.72 29.58
CA ASN A 445 -17.08 9.81 29.51
C ASN A 445 -16.02 9.44 28.46
N GLY A 446 -15.70 10.35 27.56
CA GLY A 446 -14.65 10.16 26.56
C GLY A 446 -15.00 10.74 25.19
N VAL A 447 -14.12 10.51 24.24
CA VAL A 447 -14.34 10.88 22.84
C VAL A 447 -15.31 9.89 22.23
N HIS A 448 -16.47 10.38 21.81
CA HIS A 448 -17.52 9.54 21.25
C HIS A 448 -17.65 9.71 19.73
N ALA A 449 -17.12 10.81 19.17
CA ALA A 449 -17.01 10.93 17.74
C ALA A 449 -15.80 11.79 17.34
N LEU A 450 -15.29 11.55 16.13
CA LEU A 450 -14.31 12.41 15.45
C LEU A 450 -14.94 12.94 14.17
N SER A 451 -14.81 14.25 13.94
CA SER A 451 -15.24 14.93 12.71
C SER A 451 -14.02 15.43 11.95
N TYR A 452 -14.08 15.39 10.62
CA TYR A 452 -12.99 15.70 9.70
C TYR A 452 -13.39 16.85 8.79
N GLU A 453 -12.54 17.87 8.70
CA GLU A 453 -12.74 19.04 7.83
C GLU A 453 -11.66 19.08 6.75
N TYR A 454 -12.05 19.38 5.53
CA TYR A 454 -11.17 19.43 4.36
C TYR A 454 -11.20 20.83 3.73
N ASP A 455 -10.12 21.20 3.07
CA ASP A 455 -10.10 22.40 2.23
C ASP A 455 -10.67 22.11 0.82
N GLN A 456 -10.66 23.14 -0.03
CA GLN A 456 -11.15 23.05 -1.41
C GLN A 456 -10.32 22.10 -2.30
N ASN A 457 -9.06 21.78 -1.92
CA ASN A 457 -8.21 20.83 -2.63
C ASN A 457 -8.44 19.40 -2.16
N GLY A 458 -9.27 19.22 -1.12
CA GLY A 458 -9.54 17.93 -0.49
C GLY A 458 -8.53 17.53 0.57
N TRP A 459 -7.66 18.45 1.01
CA TRP A 459 -6.69 18.15 2.05
C TRP A 459 -7.31 18.31 3.43
N LEU A 460 -7.01 17.36 4.34
CA LEU A 460 -7.52 17.34 5.71
C LEU A 460 -6.95 18.52 6.50
N THR A 461 -7.79 19.46 6.89
CA THR A 461 -7.36 20.67 7.65
C THR A 461 -7.55 20.54 9.14
N LYS A 462 -8.57 19.75 9.59
CA LYS A 462 -8.88 19.66 11.01
C LYS A 462 -9.55 18.33 11.37
N ILE A 463 -9.21 17.84 12.54
CA ILE A 463 -9.93 16.78 13.24
C ILE A 463 -10.48 17.35 14.53
N LYS A 464 -11.78 17.17 14.77
CA LYS A 464 -12.46 17.57 16.00
C LYS A 464 -12.97 16.33 16.72
N GLY A 465 -12.88 16.34 18.04
CA GLY A 465 -13.44 15.33 18.93
C GLY A 465 -14.71 15.83 19.59
N GLU A 466 -15.77 15.04 19.50
CA GLU A 466 -16.99 15.23 20.30
C GLU A 466 -16.81 14.46 21.62
N ILE A 467 -16.78 15.19 22.72
CA ILE A 467 -16.47 14.65 24.05
C ILE A 467 -17.74 14.61 24.86
N GLN A 468 -18.14 13.42 25.31
CA GLN A 468 -19.25 13.23 26.23
C GLN A 468 -18.80 13.47 27.66
N SER A 469 -19.52 14.30 28.40
CA SER A 469 -19.33 14.54 29.83
C SER A 469 -20.70 14.64 30.50
N GLY A 470 -21.11 13.59 31.21
CA GLY A 470 -22.47 13.48 31.74
C GLY A 470 -23.54 13.53 30.63
N ASP A 471 -24.55 14.42 30.80
CA ASP A 471 -25.65 14.56 29.83
C ASP A 471 -25.34 15.54 28.67
N GLY A 472 -24.13 16.11 28.61
CA GLY A 472 -23.72 17.08 27.60
C GLY A 472 -22.56 16.61 26.74
N SER A 473 -22.51 17.08 25.47
CA SER A 473 -21.34 16.91 24.59
C SER A 473 -20.72 18.25 24.22
N THR A 474 -19.40 18.29 24.12
CA THR A 474 -18.64 19.45 23.65
C THR A 474 -17.72 19.06 22.52
N GLU A 475 -17.64 19.88 21.46
CA GLU A 475 -16.73 19.69 20.36
C GLU A 475 -15.43 20.45 20.60
N LYS A 476 -14.28 19.77 20.50
CA LYS A 476 -12.95 20.37 20.63
C LYS A 476 -12.08 19.95 19.45
N THR A 477 -11.19 20.84 18.99
CA THR A 477 -10.17 20.48 18.01
C THR A 477 -9.15 19.53 18.63
N VAL A 478 -8.98 18.35 18.01
CA VAL A 478 -7.97 17.34 18.38
C VAL A 478 -6.66 17.64 17.67
N ARG A 479 -6.77 17.97 16.38
CA ARG A 479 -5.62 18.17 15.51
C ARG A 479 -5.97 19.10 14.36
N SER A 480 -5.02 19.95 13.96
CA SER A 480 -5.14 20.76 12.76
C SER A 480 -3.89 20.67 11.90
N TYR A 481 -4.06 20.87 10.59
CA TYR A 481 -3.01 20.74 9.59
C TYR A 481 -2.95 21.98 8.72
N THR A 482 -1.75 22.37 8.32
CA THR A 482 -1.51 23.27 7.21
C THR A 482 -0.54 22.64 6.22
N TYR A 483 -0.61 23.08 4.99
CA TYR A 483 0.16 22.50 3.91
C TYR A 483 1.01 23.58 3.25
N ASP A 484 2.08 23.17 2.58
CA ASP A 484 2.79 24.02 1.64
C ASP A 484 2.06 24.04 0.28
N SER A 485 2.61 24.78 -0.68
CA SER A 485 2.05 24.92 -2.02
C SER A 485 2.08 23.61 -2.85
N TYR A 486 2.83 22.61 -2.44
CA TYR A 486 2.89 21.28 -3.04
C TYR A 486 2.02 20.22 -2.33
N GLY A 487 1.19 20.64 -1.39
CA GLY A 487 0.33 19.72 -0.61
C GLY A 487 1.07 18.90 0.44
N LYS A 488 2.31 19.25 0.77
CA LYS A 488 3.04 18.60 1.86
C LYS A 488 2.64 19.22 3.20
N VAL A 489 2.52 18.39 4.22
CA VAL A 489 2.20 18.86 5.58
C VAL A 489 3.28 19.80 6.07
N LYS A 490 2.94 21.08 6.26
CA LYS A 490 3.84 22.12 6.77
C LYS A 490 3.80 22.25 8.28
N GLU A 491 2.59 22.20 8.85
CA GLU A 491 2.40 22.32 10.28
C GLU A 491 1.27 21.40 10.75
N ILE A 492 1.48 20.76 11.91
CA ILE A 492 0.46 20.04 12.67
C ILE A 492 0.37 20.69 14.05
N LYS A 493 -0.83 21.04 14.50
CA LYS A 493 -1.11 21.32 15.91
C LYS A 493 -1.87 20.15 16.50
N ASP A 494 -1.33 19.57 17.56
CA ASP A 494 -1.85 18.41 18.26
C ASP A 494 -2.26 18.82 19.69
N TYR A 495 -3.55 18.78 19.98
CA TYR A 495 -4.15 19.18 21.25
C TYR A 495 -4.37 17.91 22.09
N ARG A 496 -3.38 17.54 22.90
CA ARG A 496 -3.27 16.19 23.52
C ARG A 496 -4.27 15.89 24.63
N ASP A 497 -4.76 16.89 25.34
CA ASP A 497 -5.68 16.64 26.47
C ASP A 497 -7.07 17.18 26.21
N LEU A 498 -7.91 16.32 25.65
CA LEU A 498 -9.30 16.63 25.36
C LEU A 498 -10.21 16.56 26.59
N LEU A 499 -9.81 15.77 27.60
CA LEU A 499 -10.63 15.45 28.78
C LEU A 499 -10.31 16.36 29.97
N ASN A 500 -9.06 16.81 30.08
CA ASN A 500 -8.62 17.70 31.16
C ASN A 500 -8.34 19.11 30.64
N SER A 501 -8.42 20.09 31.49
CA SER A 501 -8.29 21.52 31.15
C SER A 501 -6.85 22.00 30.96
N SER A 502 -5.86 21.13 30.96
CA SER A 502 -4.48 21.49 30.68
C SER A 502 -4.22 21.46 29.17
N ASP A 503 -4.13 22.64 28.58
CA ASP A 503 -3.95 22.88 27.15
C ASP A 503 -2.52 22.55 26.68
N GLN A 504 -2.04 21.33 26.94
CA GLN A 504 -0.75 20.88 26.42
C GLN A 504 -0.85 20.59 24.92
N ALA A 505 -0.87 21.63 24.13
CA ALA A 505 -0.84 21.53 22.69
C ALA A 505 0.60 21.56 22.18
N VAL A 506 0.91 20.69 21.22
CA VAL A 506 2.21 20.61 20.56
C VAL A 506 2.07 21.00 19.10
N LYS A 507 2.92 21.90 18.68
CA LYS A 507 3.06 22.26 17.27
C LYS A 507 4.25 21.50 16.67
N LYS A 508 4.00 20.80 15.55
CA LYS A 508 5.03 20.16 14.72
C LYS A 508 5.14 20.98 13.43
N VAL A 509 6.36 21.36 13.07
CA VAL A 509 6.65 22.07 11.82
C VAL A 509 7.62 21.25 11.00
N TYR A 510 7.32 21.10 9.73
CA TYR A 510 8.15 20.38 8.78
C TYR A 510 8.69 21.33 7.72
N THR A 511 9.94 21.11 7.34
CA THR A 511 10.52 21.68 6.13
C THR A 511 11.04 20.56 5.26
N TYR A 512 11.06 20.77 3.95
CA TYR A 512 11.46 19.76 2.98
C TYR A 512 12.63 20.25 2.15
N ASP A 513 13.39 19.34 1.60
CA ASP A 513 14.37 19.66 0.56
C ASP A 513 13.70 19.70 -0.83
N SER A 514 14.47 20.00 -1.87
CA SER A 514 13.98 20.09 -3.25
C SER A 514 13.43 18.76 -3.81
N LEU A 515 13.73 17.63 -3.16
CA LEU A 515 13.28 16.27 -3.50
C LEU A 515 12.12 15.80 -2.61
N ASP A 516 11.47 16.71 -1.89
CA ASP A 516 10.33 16.42 -0.99
C ASP A 516 10.65 15.55 0.22
N ARG A 517 11.93 15.41 0.58
CA ARG A 517 12.35 14.69 1.78
C ARG A 517 12.35 15.63 2.99
N VAL A 518 11.98 15.14 4.16
CA VAL A 518 11.97 15.94 5.40
C VAL A 518 13.39 16.42 5.71
N LYS A 519 13.60 17.74 5.62
CA LYS A 519 14.88 18.39 5.96
C LYS A 519 14.97 18.73 7.44
N GLU A 520 13.89 19.26 8.00
CA GLU A 520 13.82 19.60 9.41
C GLU A 520 12.41 19.33 9.95
N MET A 521 12.34 18.88 11.18
CA MET A 521 11.11 18.68 11.94
C MET A 521 11.31 19.24 13.35
N THR A 522 10.40 20.15 13.79
CA THR A 522 10.49 20.81 15.09
C THR A 522 9.19 20.62 15.86
N TYR A 523 9.31 20.26 17.13
CA TYR A 523 8.19 20.19 18.07
C TYR A 523 8.29 21.36 19.04
N THR A 524 7.21 22.11 19.16
CA THR A 524 7.13 23.29 20.01
C THR A 524 5.93 23.17 20.93
N ASP A 525 6.12 23.41 22.21
CA ASP A 525 5.04 23.60 23.16
C ASP A 525 4.30 24.90 22.83
N LEU A 526 3.01 24.84 22.59
CA LEU A 526 2.23 25.99 22.14
C LEU A 526 1.97 27.01 23.24
N GLU A 527 1.94 26.61 24.52
CA GLU A 527 1.71 27.47 25.65
C GLU A 527 2.95 28.33 25.96
N THR A 528 4.11 27.67 26.00
CA THR A 528 5.37 28.33 26.38
C THR A 528 6.15 28.86 25.18
N GLY A 529 5.86 28.42 23.95
CA GLY A 529 6.62 28.70 22.73
C GLY A 529 8.01 28.08 22.70
N LYS A 530 8.33 27.19 23.64
CA LYS A 530 9.63 26.54 23.70
C LYS A 530 9.72 25.36 22.76
N VAL A 531 10.87 25.22 22.08
CA VAL A 531 11.19 24.04 21.29
C VAL A 531 11.46 22.88 22.24
N MET A 532 10.66 21.83 22.13
CA MET A 532 10.78 20.58 22.89
C MET A 532 11.79 19.64 22.23
N GLU A 533 11.60 19.43 20.92
CA GLU A 533 12.41 18.54 20.12
C GLU A 533 12.65 19.15 18.74
N SER A 534 13.82 18.90 18.18
CA SER A 534 14.08 19.21 16.77
C SER A 534 14.98 18.14 16.14
N TYR A 535 14.71 17.89 14.87
CA TYR A 535 15.43 16.91 14.05
C TYR A 535 15.79 17.55 12.73
N ARG A 536 17.06 17.38 12.31
CA ARG A 536 17.52 17.76 10.95
C ARG A 536 18.12 16.55 10.28
N TYR A 537 17.86 16.44 8.98
CA TYR A 537 18.30 15.32 8.17
C TYR A 537 19.09 15.81 6.95
N SER A 538 20.14 15.08 6.61
CA SER A 538 20.82 15.13 5.33
C SER A 538 20.74 13.77 4.67
N TYR A 539 20.74 13.74 3.35
CA TYR A 539 20.52 12.52 2.57
C TYR A 539 21.57 12.37 1.47
N ASP A 540 21.84 11.13 1.10
CA ASP A 540 22.53 10.82 -0.15
C ASP A 540 21.55 10.85 -1.35
N LYS A 541 22.05 10.52 -2.54
CA LYS A 541 21.24 10.51 -3.76
C LYS A 541 20.27 9.35 -3.87
N ASN A 542 20.42 8.30 -3.05
CA ASN A 542 19.47 7.20 -2.92
C ASN A 542 18.45 7.42 -1.79
N SER A 543 18.46 8.63 -1.18
CA SER A 543 17.60 9.02 -0.05
C SER A 543 17.90 8.27 1.26
N ASN A 544 19.08 7.67 1.41
CA ASN A 544 19.54 7.20 2.71
C ASN A 544 19.93 8.42 3.57
N ILE A 545 19.58 8.40 4.85
CA ILE A 545 19.95 9.45 5.81
C ILE A 545 21.45 9.38 6.05
N THR A 546 22.21 10.40 5.64
CA THR A 546 23.66 10.50 5.88
C THR A 546 23.98 11.19 7.20
N GLU A 547 23.10 12.07 7.65
CA GLU A 547 23.24 12.75 8.93
C GLU A 547 21.88 13.03 9.57
N LYS A 548 21.77 12.86 10.87
CA LYS A 548 20.65 13.25 11.71
C LYS A 548 21.16 14.07 12.87
N THR A 549 20.72 15.32 13.03
CA THR A 549 20.90 16.07 14.28
C THR A 549 19.61 15.97 15.09
N GLU A 550 19.74 15.68 16.36
CA GLU A 550 18.64 15.55 17.31
C GLU A 550 18.87 16.42 18.55
N VAL A 551 17.89 17.26 18.85
CA VAL A 551 17.84 18.01 20.10
C VAL A 551 16.53 17.67 20.80
N ASN A 552 16.60 17.14 22.01
CA ASN A 552 15.44 16.85 22.85
C ASN A 552 15.62 17.52 24.21
N ASN A 553 14.80 18.56 24.46
CA ASN A 553 14.78 19.33 25.69
C ASN A 553 13.62 18.97 26.62
N TYR A 554 12.80 17.95 26.24
CA TYR A 554 11.58 17.60 26.96
C TYR A 554 11.80 16.91 28.31
N PRO A 555 12.84 16.05 28.50
CA PRO A 555 13.10 15.49 29.83
C PRO A 555 13.30 16.58 30.87
N LYS A 556 12.70 16.42 32.06
CA LYS A 556 12.77 17.40 33.15
C LYS A 556 14.16 17.54 33.74
N GLU A 557 14.95 16.45 33.69
CA GLU A 557 16.32 16.43 34.20
C GLU A 557 17.31 16.72 33.07
N ASP A 558 18.26 17.61 33.32
CA ASP A 558 19.28 18.02 32.33
C ASP A 558 20.15 16.86 31.87
N THR A 559 20.31 15.80 32.70
CA THR A 559 21.06 14.60 32.38
C THR A 559 20.44 13.76 31.27
N ASP A 560 19.14 13.91 31.03
CA ASP A 560 18.37 13.11 30.07
C ASP A 560 18.10 13.87 28.76
N LYS A 561 18.52 15.14 28.68
CA LYS A 561 18.42 15.93 27.46
C LYS A 561 19.36 15.40 26.40
N VAL A 562 18.84 15.31 25.17
CA VAL A 562 19.62 14.89 24.01
C VAL A 562 20.00 16.11 23.19
N ASN A 563 21.26 16.20 22.83
CA ASN A 563 21.79 17.12 21.83
C ASN A 563 22.93 16.41 21.11
N GLU A 564 22.58 15.73 20.03
CA GLU A 564 23.54 14.87 19.33
C GLU A 564 23.41 14.95 17.81
N THR A 565 24.55 14.68 17.15
CA THR A 565 24.58 14.47 15.70
C THR A 565 25.01 13.04 15.41
N LYS A 566 24.26 12.34 14.55
CA LYS A 566 24.57 10.99 14.08
C LYS A 566 24.90 11.05 12.59
N ALA A 567 26.13 10.66 12.24
CA ALA A 567 26.54 10.47 10.86
C ALA A 567 26.45 8.97 10.49
N TYR A 568 25.90 8.67 9.33
CA TYR A 568 25.66 7.31 8.85
C TYR A 568 26.46 7.06 7.56
N THR A 569 27.00 5.87 7.43
CA THR A 569 27.70 5.41 6.23
C THR A 569 27.09 4.12 5.75
N TYR A 570 26.90 3.98 4.46
CA TYR A 570 26.28 2.83 3.82
C TYR A 570 27.25 2.16 2.85
N ASP A 571 27.06 0.88 2.62
CA ASP A 571 27.71 0.18 1.51
C ASP A 571 26.93 0.37 0.18
N ALA A 572 27.45 -0.20 -0.90
CA ALA A 572 26.81 -0.09 -2.22
C ALA A 572 25.44 -0.78 -2.33
N LEU A 573 25.07 -1.63 -1.37
CA LEU A 573 23.76 -2.25 -1.26
C LEU A 573 22.77 -1.44 -0.42
N GLY A 574 23.21 -0.26 0.10
CA GLY A 574 22.39 0.59 0.96
C GLY A 574 22.32 0.10 2.43
N ARG A 575 23.19 -0.83 2.85
CA ARG A 575 23.21 -1.33 4.23
C ARG A 575 24.08 -0.43 5.09
N LEU A 576 23.62 -0.14 6.32
CA LEU A 576 24.33 0.71 7.28
C LEU A 576 25.62 0.05 7.77
N THR A 577 26.79 0.60 7.43
CA THR A 577 28.09 0.04 7.83
C THR A 577 28.72 0.77 9.00
N LYS A 578 28.33 2.03 9.25
CA LYS A 578 28.91 2.82 10.34
C LYS A 578 27.94 3.90 10.81
N THR A 579 27.90 4.07 12.13
CA THR A 579 27.26 5.22 12.77
C THR A 579 28.31 5.93 13.64
N VAL A 580 28.41 7.25 13.53
CA VAL A 580 29.19 8.10 14.43
C VAL A 580 28.22 9.03 15.14
N THR A 581 28.07 8.86 16.45
CA THR A 581 27.27 9.75 17.29
C THR A 581 28.19 10.73 17.99
N THR A 582 27.92 12.03 17.86
CA THR A 582 28.59 13.13 18.58
C THR A 582 27.61 13.69 19.60
N ASP A 583 27.92 13.59 20.88
CA ASP A 583 27.11 14.10 22.00
C ASP A 583 27.61 15.51 22.37
N HIS A 584 26.80 16.53 21.98
CA HIS A 584 27.12 17.94 22.20
C HIS A 584 26.90 18.40 23.68
N ASN A 585 26.20 17.58 24.48
CA ASN A 585 26.09 17.82 25.92
C ASN A 585 27.32 17.35 26.67
N LYS A 586 28.25 16.62 26.04
CA LYS A 586 29.46 16.03 26.63
C LYS A 586 30.73 16.42 25.85
N ASP A 587 30.93 17.70 25.64
CA ASP A 587 32.10 18.28 24.97
C ASP A 587 32.41 17.58 23.61
N ASP A 588 31.36 17.37 22.80
CA ASP A 588 31.46 16.71 21.50
C ASP A 588 32.05 15.29 21.53
N LYS A 589 31.81 14.58 22.61
CA LYS A 589 32.25 13.19 22.74
C LYS A 589 31.64 12.31 21.68
N THR A 590 32.49 11.61 20.95
CA THR A 590 32.06 10.72 19.86
C THR A 590 31.98 9.27 20.30
N LYS A 591 30.98 8.57 19.77
CA LYS A 591 30.84 7.11 19.81
C LYS A 591 30.67 6.59 18.39
N THR A 592 31.52 5.63 18.02
CA THR A 592 31.42 4.97 16.70
C THR A 592 30.90 3.55 16.90
N VAL A 593 29.95 3.15 16.06
CA VAL A 593 29.47 1.77 15.93
C VAL A 593 29.67 1.34 14.48
N THR A 594 30.24 0.17 14.25
CA THR A 594 30.42 -0.41 12.92
C THR A 594 29.65 -1.71 12.79
N TYR A 595 29.20 -1.98 11.57
CA TYR A 595 28.41 -3.14 11.22
C TYR A 595 29.02 -3.87 10.04
N THR A 596 29.02 -5.20 10.08
CA THR A 596 29.39 -6.02 8.92
C THR A 596 28.27 -7.01 8.61
N TYR A 597 28.19 -7.40 7.36
CA TYR A 597 27.13 -8.23 6.82
C TYR A 597 27.70 -9.34 5.95
N ASP A 598 26.96 -10.43 5.84
CA ASP A 598 27.19 -11.40 4.79
C ASP A 598 26.63 -10.91 3.42
N ASN A 599 26.70 -11.75 2.41
CA ASN A 599 26.33 -11.36 1.05
C ASN A 599 24.81 -11.19 0.85
N VAL A 600 23.97 -11.80 1.69
CA VAL A 600 22.50 -11.68 1.60
C VAL A 600 21.93 -10.59 2.51
N GLY A 601 22.74 -10.04 3.42
CA GLY A 601 22.36 -8.93 4.28
C GLY A 601 22.19 -9.28 5.75
N ASN A 602 22.49 -10.49 6.16
CA ASN A 602 22.50 -10.87 7.57
C ASN A 602 23.66 -10.15 8.29
N ARG A 603 23.37 -9.52 9.43
CA ARG A 603 24.37 -8.79 10.19
C ARG A 603 25.30 -9.76 10.92
N LEU A 604 26.58 -9.81 10.53
CA LEU A 604 27.59 -10.68 11.13
C LEU A 604 28.20 -10.08 12.41
N LYS A 605 28.32 -8.74 12.46
CA LYS A 605 28.99 -8.08 13.58
C LYS A 605 28.44 -6.68 13.80
N GLU A 606 28.38 -6.32 15.08
CA GLU A 606 28.20 -4.96 15.58
C GLU A 606 29.30 -4.66 16.58
N ASP A 607 30.02 -3.53 16.43
CA ASP A 607 31.19 -3.19 17.27
C ASP A 607 31.17 -1.71 17.63
N ASP A 608 31.10 -1.39 18.92
CA ASP A 608 31.12 -0.02 19.42
C ASP A 608 32.49 0.38 20.01
N GLY A 609 33.53 -0.44 19.77
CA GLY A 609 34.88 -0.23 20.26
C GLY A 609 35.09 -0.70 21.72
N THR A 610 34.02 -0.99 22.45
CA THR A 610 34.08 -1.53 23.82
C THR A 610 33.34 -2.85 23.95
N THR A 611 32.32 -3.02 23.15
CA THR A 611 31.45 -4.20 23.05
C THR A 611 31.35 -4.64 21.61
N THR A 612 31.61 -5.91 21.38
CA THR A 612 31.39 -6.55 20.08
C THR A 612 30.28 -7.56 20.23
N THR A 613 29.28 -7.52 19.33
CA THR A 613 28.28 -8.57 19.20
C THR A 613 28.46 -9.25 17.85
N SER A 614 28.68 -10.55 17.85
CA SER A 614 28.82 -11.37 16.65
C SER A 614 27.59 -12.26 16.49
N TYR A 615 27.18 -12.48 15.27
CA TYR A 615 25.97 -13.23 14.91
C TYR A 615 26.33 -14.38 13.98
N THR A 616 25.66 -15.52 14.15
CA THR A 616 25.73 -16.65 13.21
C THR A 616 24.33 -17.06 12.80
N TYR A 617 24.21 -17.60 11.61
CA TYR A 617 22.94 -17.99 11.02
C TYR A 617 22.99 -19.47 10.65
N ASN A 618 21.83 -20.12 10.56
CA ASN A 618 21.72 -21.46 9.97
C ASN A 618 21.60 -21.36 8.44
N GLY A 619 21.46 -22.49 7.77
CA GLY A 619 21.34 -22.53 6.32
C GLY A 619 20.09 -21.90 5.74
N LEU A 620 19.09 -21.61 6.56
CA LEU A 620 17.85 -20.90 6.21
C LEU A 620 17.90 -19.39 6.53
N ASP A 621 19.11 -18.81 6.74
CA ASP A 621 19.32 -17.42 7.13
C ASP A 621 18.66 -17.02 8.47
N GLN A 622 18.29 -18.00 9.30
CA GLN A 622 17.74 -17.74 10.63
C GLN A 622 18.86 -17.56 11.64
N LEU A 623 18.71 -16.57 12.54
CA LEU A 623 19.69 -16.27 13.56
C LEU A 623 19.92 -17.48 14.50
N LYS A 624 21.10 -18.08 14.47
CA LYS A 624 21.46 -19.26 15.27
C LYS A 624 22.05 -18.89 16.61
N THR A 625 23.01 -17.96 16.62
CA THR A 625 23.62 -17.48 17.85
C THR A 625 23.89 -15.98 17.80
N SER A 626 23.86 -15.33 18.97
CA SER A 626 24.47 -14.02 19.16
C SER A 626 25.44 -14.10 20.35
N THR A 627 26.67 -13.65 20.13
CA THR A 627 27.74 -13.63 21.16
C THR A 627 28.14 -12.19 21.41
N LYS A 628 27.95 -11.73 22.65
CA LYS A 628 28.33 -10.40 23.10
C LYS A 628 29.61 -10.49 23.91
N GLU A 629 30.63 -9.75 23.49
CA GLU A 629 31.93 -9.67 24.15
C GLU A 629 32.17 -8.24 24.63
N LYS A 630 32.66 -8.11 25.86
CA LYS A 630 33.06 -6.83 26.43
C LYS A 630 34.54 -6.90 26.81
N ARG A 631 35.37 -6.05 26.18
CA ARG A 631 36.85 -6.03 26.39
C ARG A 631 37.46 -7.42 26.24
N THR A 632 37.12 -8.18 25.22
CA THR A 632 37.61 -9.54 24.94
C THR A 632 37.10 -10.66 25.87
N ALA A 633 36.23 -10.35 26.84
CA ALA A 633 35.55 -11.37 27.65
C ALA A 633 34.14 -11.57 27.18
N VAL A 634 33.72 -12.83 27.01
CA VAL A 634 32.33 -13.16 26.64
C VAL A 634 31.41 -12.72 27.78
N ASP A 635 30.50 -11.80 27.48
CA ASP A 635 29.52 -11.26 28.42
C ASP A 635 28.21 -12.05 28.35
N GLU A 636 27.75 -12.36 27.16
CA GLU A 636 26.48 -13.06 26.90
C GLU A 636 26.58 -13.93 25.63
N VAL A 637 25.97 -15.11 25.66
CA VAL A 637 25.75 -15.93 24.47
C VAL A 637 24.27 -16.36 24.44
N ARG A 638 23.57 -16.02 23.37
CA ARG A 638 22.18 -16.45 23.14
C ARG A 638 22.15 -17.45 22.00
N GLN A 639 21.37 -18.49 22.16
CA GLN A 639 21.04 -19.48 21.15
C GLN A 639 19.55 -19.37 20.82
N TYR A 640 19.24 -19.46 19.55
CA TYR A 640 17.89 -19.33 19.00
C TYR A 640 17.45 -20.67 18.41
N SER A 641 16.23 -21.08 18.69
CA SER A 641 15.62 -22.31 18.18
C SER A 641 14.37 -21.97 17.40
N TYR A 642 14.04 -22.82 16.42
CA TYR A 642 12.95 -22.62 15.49
C TYR A 642 12.15 -23.91 15.35
N ASP A 643 10.85 -23.77 15.07
CA ASP A 643 10.02 -24.90 14.68
C ASP A 643 10.24 -25.29 13.21
N ALA A 644 9.53 -26.31 12.73
CA ALA A 644 9.64 -26.78 11.36
C ALA A 644 9.12 -25.77 10.32
N ASN A 645 8.28 -24.82 10.71
CA ASN A 645 7.77 -23.73 9.86
C ASN A 645 8.70 -22.51 9.84
N GLY A 646 9.78 -22.53 10.62
CA GLY A 646 10.74 -21.44 10.69
C GLY A 646 10.40 -20.36 11.72
N ASN A 647 9.41 -20.56 12.57
CA ASN A 647 9.06 -19.64 13.64
C ASN A 647 10.01 -19.82 14.83
N GLN A 648 10.44 -18.70 15.44
CA GLN A 648 11.33 -18.75 16.60
C GLN A 648 10.57 -19.26 17.83
N THR A 649 11.04 -20.38 18.41
CA THR A 649 10.43 -21.01 19.59
C THR A 649 11.11 -20.62 20.89
N ASP A 650 12.44 -20.53 20.89
CA ASP A 650 13.20 -20.28 22.12
C ASP A 650 14.39 -19.34 21.91
N VAL A 651 14.70 -18.59 22.95
CA VAL A 651 15.97 -17.87 23.12
C VAL A 651 16.61 -18.27 24.44
N LYS A 652 17.70 -18.99 24.37
CA LYS A 652 18.44 -19.47 25.54
C LYS A 652 19.71 -18.66 25.77
N ASN A 653 19.82 -18.01 26.91
CA ASN A 653 21.08 -17.45 27.36
C ASN A 653 21.95 -18.58 27.97
N THR A 654 23.00 -19.01 27.27
CA THR A 654 23.81 -20.16 27.69
C THR A 654 24.66 -19.88 28.90
N LYS A 655 24.94 -18.60 29.23
CA LYS A 655 25.73 -18.19 30.38
C LYS A 655 24.92 -18.19 31.68
N THR A 656 23.68 -17.77 31.64
CA THR A 656 22.78 -17.76 32.81
C THR A 656 21.90 -19.00 32.91
N GLY A 657 21.75 -19.74 31.81
CA GLY A 657 20.82 -20.87 31.69
C GLY A 657 19.35 -20.47 31.53
N GLN A 658 19.04 -19.17 31.48
CA GLN A 658 17.69 -18.68 31.29
C GLN A 658 17.22 -18.95 29.84
N THR A 659 15.99 -19.39 29.70
CA THR A 659 15.31 -19.59 28.41
C THR A 659 14.03 -18.76 28.38
N GLU A 660 13.82 -18.04 27.31
CA GLU A 660 12.58 -17.36 26.96
C GLU A 660 11.91 -18.20 25.85
N SER A 661 10.73 -18.75 26.11
CA SER A 661 9.99 -19.55 25.13
C SER A 661 8.80 -18.76 24.60
N TYR A 662 8.53 -18.92 23.31
CA TYR A 662 7.45 -18.25 22.58
C TYR A 662 6.44 -19.31 22.14
N VAL A 663 5.17 -19.06 22.40
CA VAL A 663 4.08 -19.84 21.85
C VAL A 663 3.55 -19.08 20.66
N ILE A 664 3.57 -19.73 19.50
CA ILE A 664 3.06 -19.17 18.23
C ILE A 664 1.69 -19.81 18.01
N ASN A 665 0.66 -19.00 18.07
CA ASN A 665 -0.72 -19.44 17.87
C ASN A 665 -1.11 -19.32 16.40
#